data_da2d9bfebd27ad7291eaed990cb2bbae
#
_entry.id   da2d9bfebd27ad7291eaed990cb2bbae
#
_cell.length_a   1.000
_cell.length_b   1.000
_cell.length_c   1.000
_cell.angle_alpha   90.00
_cell.angle_beta   90.00
_cell.angle_gamma   90.00
#
_symmetry.space_group_name_H-M   'P 1'
#
loop_
_entity.id
_entity.type
_entity.pdbx_description
1 polymer ?
#
loop_
_entity_poly.entity_id
_entity_poly.type
_entity_poly.pdbx_seq_one_letter_code
_entity_poly.pdbx_strand_id
1 'polypeptide(L)'
;MQPTPLLKDLVLVGGGHSHVHVVKSFGMKPMPGVRLTVIGRDIETPYSGMIPGFVAGAYTFDECHIDLARLCAWTGARLIHAEAIGLDRANRQVLLKNRPPVSYDLVSLDVGSSPSMGAIAGAAEHATPVKPIAELGRRWLGFLERVKDWQGALRIAVIGGGAGGVELALAIDHRLRTVARNAEVSVTLATKGEILSGQAVGARQRMRTIFARRGVRLIENAATTRIDADAVHLETGERLPVDDVFVVTQASAAAWFAGTGLPLDERGFFAVESTLASSGDPLVFAAGDCASVTAHPRPKAGVFAVRHGPPLAANLRRALLGQTPEPFTPQRRYLSILGTGDGNAVATRGAWAFEGSWVWRWKDHIDRKWMRMYREPPATPMSAAAGAAPPDPALADAEAKRLLADIGMRCGGCGAKVGAGVLERVLARLGPSPASDVTIGLDALDDAAMIEVPPGQALVQSVDFFRTFIDDPFAFGEVAAVHALGDVWAMGARPHSALALAVVPAAAERLMEEDLFQMLSGARRILDGAGCALIGGHSGEGPEAALGFSVNGLVVASQALRKGGLKPGDRLVLTKPLGTGVIFAAAMRGMAKARWIESALASMRMPSGDAARALVAAGAHACTDVTGFGLAGHLAEMIRASDNVMVDLHLDSLPVLPGAIELFAQGFASSLQPTNLRARHVIDGMDRAAGHAMIPLLFDPQTAGGLLAALPADASLSDHMTHIGTIKSREECVTGIRIVI
;
A
#
# COMPACT_ATOMS: atom_id res chain seq x y z
N MET A 1 -31.22 -5.85 -1.64
CA MET A 1 -31.21 -4.81 -2.69
C MET A 1 -30.01 -5.10 -3.57
N GLN A 2 -30.16 -5.08 -4.87
CA GLN A 2 -29.01 -5.21 -5.78
C GLN A 2 -28.15 -3.93 -5.65
N PRO A 3 -26.80 -4.04 -5.67
CA PRO A 3 -25.94 -2.87 -5.63
C PRO A 3 -26.15 -2.00 -6.89
N THR A 4 -25.98 -0.68 -6.74
CA THR A 4 -26.04 0.25 -7.86
C THR A 4 -24.97 -0.11 -8.90
N PRO A 5 -25.31 -0.33 -10.17
CA PRO A 5 -24.34 -0.69 -11.19
C PRO A 5 -23.33 0.45 -11.41
N LEU A 6 -22.07 0.08 -11.61
CA LEU A 6 -21.00 1.03 -11.90
C LEU A 6 -21.02 1.40 -13.39
N LEU A 7 -20.99 2.70 -13.69
CA LEU A 7 -21.05 3.24 -15.05
C LEU A 7 -19.76 3.95 -15.46
N LYS A 8 -19.08 4.60 -14.51
CA LYS A 8 -17.87 5.40 -14.74
C LYS A 8 -16.80 5.13 -13.70
N ASP A 9 -15.53 5.23 -14.10
CA ASP A 9 -14.37 5.19 -13.19
C ASP A 9 -13.65 6.53 -13.21
N LEU A 10 -13.60 7.20 -12.05
CA LEU A 10 -12.77 8.36 -11.80
C LEU A 10 -11.47 7.91 -11.16
N VAL A 11 -10.36 8.04 -11.87
CA VAL A 11 -9.06 7.60 -11.40
C VAL A 11 -8.24 8.80 -10.89
N LEU A 12 -7.81 8.74 -9.64
CA LEU A 12 -6.94 9.71 -9.00
C LEU A 12 -5.53 9.12 -8.90
N VAL A 13 -4.56 9.68 -9.61
CA VAL A 13 -3.16 9.24 -9.59
C VAL A 13 -2.37 10.10 -8.61
N GLY A 14 -1.90 9.47 -7.53
CA GLY A 14 -1.22 10.12 -6.43
C GLY A 14 -2.14 10.47 -5.25
N GLY A 15 -1.61 10.31 -4.03
CA GLY A 15 -2.29 10.66 -2.78
C GLY A 15 -1.99 12.09 -2.32
N GLY A 16 -1.80 13.05 -3.24
CA GLY A 16 -1.48 14.43 -2.89
C GLY A 16 -2.58 15.16 -2.12
N HIS A 17 -2.23 16.35 -1.59
CA HIS A 17 -3.15 17.12 -0.73
C HIS A 17 -4.46 17.51 -1.40
N SER A 18 -4.49 17.67 -2.73
CA SER A 18 -5.72 17.94 -3.48
C SER A 18 -6.59 16.69 -3.56
N HIS A 19 -5.98 15.53 -3.81
CA HIS A 19 -6.68 14.26 -3.96
C HIS A 19 -7.29 13.75 -2.65
N VAL A 20 -6.62 13.90 -1.49
CA VAL A 20 -7.23 13.52 -0.20
C VAL A 20 -8.52 14.31 0.06
N HIS A 21 -8.58 15.58 -0.41
CA HIS A 21 -9.81 16.37 -0.35
C HIS A 21 -10.87 15.82 -1.32
N VAL A 22 -10.50 15.45 -2.53
CA VAL A 22 -11.41 14.84 -3.52
C VAL A 22 -12.00 13.56 -2.96
N VAL A 23 -11.16 12.63 -2.47
CA VAL A 23 -11.60 11.36 -1.86
C VAL A 23 -12.61 11.62 -0.75
N LYS A 24 -12.28 12.50 0.21
CA LYS A 24 -13.20 12.88 1.27
C LYS A 24 -14.50 13.47 0.72
N SER A 25 -14.41 14.42 -0.23
CA SER A 25 -15.58 15.09 -0.82
C SER A 25 -16.53 14.09 -1.49
N PHE A 26 -16.00 13.11 -2.24
CA PHE A 26 -16.79 12.07 -2.87
C PHE A 26 -17.39 11.11 -1.84
N GLY A 27 -16.67 10.77 -0.78
CA GLY A 27 -17.23 10.01 0.33
C GLY A 27 -18.38 10.73 1.04
N MET A 28 -18.23 12.06 1.31
CA MET A 28 -19.28 12.87 1.95
C MET A 28 -20.50 13.09 1.07
N LYS A 29 -20.34 13.10 -0.23
CA LYS A 29 -21.42 13.22 -1.21
C LYS A 29 -21.15 12.25 -2.36
N PRO A 30 -21.47 10.96 -2.17
CA PRO A 30 -21.24 9.96 -3.20
C PRO A 30 -21.96 10.31 -4.52
N MET A 31 -21.43 9.81 -5.63
CA MET A 31 -22.09 9.84 -6.95
C MET A 31 -22.43 8.40 -7.34
N PRO A 32 -23.68 7.94 -7.12
CA PRO A 32 -24.08 6.59 -7.50
C PRO A 32 -23.78 6.30 -8.96
N GLY A 33 -23.19 5.13 -9.25
CA GLY A 33 -22.73 4.76 -10.58
C GLY A 33 -21.30 5.21 -10.91
N VAL A 34 -20.63 5.99 -10.04
CA VAL A 34 -19.22 6.38 -10.21
C VAL A 34 -18.36 5.61 -9.20
N ARG A 35 -17.39 4.88 -9.70
CA ARG A 35 -16.30 4.32 -8.90
C ARG A 35 -15.19 5.35 -8.77
N LEU A 36 -14.70 5.58 -7.57
CA LEU A 36 -13.52 6.38 -7.30
C LEU A 36 -12.35 5.45 -7.06
N THR A 37 -11.34 5.50 -7.93
CA THR A 37 -10.11 4.70 -7.83
C THR A 37 -8.94 5.61 -7.49
N VAL A 38 -8.20 5.31 -6.43
CA VAL A 38 -6.97 6.01 -6.04
C VAL A 38 -5.77 5.10 -6.34
N ILE A 39 -4.85 5.58 -7.14
CA ILE A 39 -3.58 4.90 -7.43
C ILE A 39 -2.48 5.64 -6.67
N GLY A 40 -1.88 5.01 -5.68
CA GLY A 40 -0.83 5.61 -4.85
C GLY A 40 0.43 4.75 -4.79
N ARG A 41 1.60 5.37 -5.03
CA ARG A 41 2.89 4.75 -4.74
C ARG A 41 3.11 4.64 -3.22
N ASP A 42 2.65 5.66 -2.50
CA ASP A 42 2.74 5.75 -1.05
C ASP A 42 1.32 5.68 -0.48
N ILE A 43 1.08 4.74 0.42
CA ILE A 43 -0.22 4.52 1.06
C ILE A 43 -0.42 5.38 2.31
N GLU A 44 0.62 6.02 2.80
CA GLU A 44 0.59 7.01 3.88
C GLU A 44 1.14 8.33 3.33
N THR A 45 0.27 9.32 3.15
CA THR A 45 0.62 10.61 2.56
C THR A 45 1.02 11.60 3.65
N PRO A 46 2.27 12.11 3.66
CA PRO A 46 2.72 13.09 4.63
C PRO A 46 2.10 14.46 4.38
N TYR A 47 1.70 15.15 5.43
CA TYR A 47 1.35 16.56 5.36
C TYR A 47 2.61 17.41 5.45
N SER A 48 3.01 18.01 4.33
CA SER A 48 4.27 18.75 4.18
C SER A 48 4.47 19.86 5.23
N GLY A 49 3.39 20.49 5.70
CA GLY A 49 3.43 21.52 6.74
C GLY A 49 3.87 21.00 8.11
N MET A 50 3.68 19.73 8.41
CA MET A 50 4.04 19.13 9.70
C MET A 50 5.41 18.41 9.69
N ILE A 51 6.00 18.18 8.53
CA ILE A 51 7.26 17.42 8.42
C ILE A 51 8.42 18.05 9.21
N PRO A 52 8.66 19.36 9.18
CA PRO A 52 9.71 19.94 10.03
C PRO A 52 9.46 19.70 11.52
N GLY A 53 8.20 19.74 11.95
CA GLY A 53 7.82 19.43 13.33
C GLY A 53 8.02 17.95 13.69
N PHE A 54 7.77 17.02 12.75
CA PHE A 54 8.09 15.61 12.90
C PHE A 54 9.60 15.39 13.04
N VAL A 55 10.41 16.01 12.19
CA VAL A 55 11.87 15.95 12.28
C VAL A 55 12.36 16.47 13.62
N ALA A 56 11.78 17.57 14.12
CA ALA A 56 12.08 18.13 15.43
C ALA A 56 11.61 17.27 16.62
N GLY A 57 10.71 16.29 16.39
CA GLY A 57 10.12 15.43 17.42
C GLY A 57 8.86 16.00 18.08
N ALA A 58 8.28 17.07 17.54
CA ALA A 58 7.02 17.65 18.02
C ALA A 58 5.79 16.85 17.58
N TYR A 59 5.92 16.05 16.54
CA TYR A 59 4.87 15.14 16.02
C TYR A 59 5.40 13.73 15.85
N THR A 60 4.53 12.76 16.04
CA THR A 60 4.78 11.36 15.68
C THR A 60 4.57 11.16 14.17
N PHE A 61 5.05 10.04 13.64
CA PHE A 61 4.82 9.66 12.26
C PHE A 61 3.32 9.64 11.91
N ASP A 62 2.52 8.99 12.74
CA ASP A 62 1.08 8.87 12.54
C ASP A 62 0.35 10.22 12.59
N GLU A 63 0.84 11.19 13.37
CA GLU A 63 0.22 12.53 13.45
C GLU A 63 0.40 13.36 12.19
N CYS A 64 1.50 13.17 11.47
CA CYS A 64 1.81 13.97 10.27
C CYS A 64 1.53 13.24 8.95
N HIS A 65 0.99 12.00 8.98
CA HIS A 65 0.62 11.26 7.78
C HIS A 65 -0.89 10.98 7.72
N ILE A 66 -1.44 11.07 6.51
CA ILE A 66 -2.81 10.65 6.18
C ILE A 66 -2.73 9.23 5.67
N ASP A 67 -3.41 8.31 6.33
CA ASP A 67 -3.53 6.92 5.94
C ASP A 67 -4.57 6.79 4.82
N LEU A 68 -4.11 6.55 3.58
CA LEU A 68 -4.97 6.45 2.41
C LEU A 68 -5.85 5.20 2.43
N ALA A 69 -5.38 4.09 3.01
CA ALA A 69 -6.20 2.89 3.09
C ALA A 69 -7.42 3.13 3.98
N ARG A 70 -7.22 3.76 5.15
CA ARG A 70 -8.32 4.15 6.03
C ARG A 70 -9.25 5.17 5.40
N LEU A 71 -8.70 6.18 4.72
CA LEU A 71 -9.49 7.20 4.03
C LEU A 71 -10.33 6.58 2.91
N CYS A 72 -9.76 5.69 2.10
CA CYS A 72 -10.45 4.99 1.02
C CYS A 72 -11.51 4.04 1.56
N ALA A 73 -11.20 3.23 2.56
CA ALA A 73 -12.17 2.34 3.20
C ALA A 73 -13.38 3.10 3.77
N TRP A 74 -13.13 4.24 4.42
CA TRP A 74 -14.19 5.10 4.93
C TRP A 74 -15.08 5.70 3.85
N THR A 75 -14.51 6.11 2.72
CA THR A 75 -15.25 6.79 1.64
C THR A 75 -15.81 5.84 0.59
N GLY A 76 -15.46 4.54 0.63
CA GLY A 76 -15.82 3.56 -0.38
C GLY A 76 -15.02 3.73 -1.68
N ALA A 77 -13.87 4.39 -1.64
CA ALA A 77 -12.96 4.49 -2.76
C ALA A 77 -12.08 3.25 -2.87
N ARG A 78 -11.82 2.79 -4.10
CA ARG A 78 -10.84 1.73 -4.40
C ARG A 78 -9.42 2.26 -4.21
N LEU A 79 -8.57 1.56 -3.49
CA LEU A 79 -7.14 1.88 -3.39
C LEU A 79 -6.31 0.84 -4.15
N ILE A 80 -5.49 1.32 -5.07
CA ILE A 80 -4.48 0.53 -5.80
C ILE A 80 -3.10 1.00 -5.36
N HIS A 81 -2.38 0.15 -4.64
CA HIS A 81 -0.98 0.43 -4.24
C HIS A 81 -0.05 0.11 -5.41
N ALA A 82 0.25 1.11 -6.22
CA ALA A 82 1.12 1.00 -7.40
C ALA A 82 1.77 2.33 -7.78
N GLU A 83 2.92 2.26 -8.44
CA GLU A 83 3.61 3.40 -9.01
C GLU A 83 3.14 3.66 -10.44
N ALA A 84 2.58 4.84 -10.69
CA ALA A 84 2.26 5.29 -12.05
C ALA A 84 3.55 5.74 -12.76
N ILE A 85 3.75 5.23 -13.98
CA ILE A 85 4.94 5.48 -14.80
C ILE A 85 4.62 6.15 -16.14
N GLY A 86 3.34 6.36 -16.44
CA GLY A 86 2.89 6.98 -17.69
C GLY A 86 1.38 7.11 -17.79
N LEU A 87 0.95 7.73 -18.86
CA LEU A 87 -0.46 7.87 -19.24
C LEU A 87 -0.60 7.59 -20.75
N ASP A 88 -1.35 6.58 -21.10
CA ASP A 88 -1.78 6.31 -22.48
C ASP A 88 -3.16 6.95 -22.69
N ARG A 89 -3.17 8.13 -23.32
CA ARG A 89 -4.38 8.90 -23.56
C ARG A 89 -5.24 8.29 -24.66
N ALA A 90 -4.62 7.66 -25.65
CA ALA A 90 -5.35 7.05 -26.77
C ALA A 90 -6.25 5.90 -26.29
N ASN A 91 -5.72 5.08 -25.39
CA ASN A 91 -6.43 3.96 -24.79
C ASN A 91 -7.08 4.30 -23.44
N ARG A 92 -6.94 5.55 -22.94
CA ARG A 92 -7.42 6.00 -21.63
C ARG A 92 -6.95 5.12 -20.48
N GLN A 93 -5.64 4.92 -20.39
CA GLN A 93 -5.03 4.05 -19.41
C GLN A 93 -3.93 4.75 -18.62
N VAL A 94 -3.88 4.49 -17.33
CA VAL A 94 -2.74 4.83 -16.47
C VAL A 94 -1.75 3.67 -16.50
N LEU A 95 -0.54 3.92 -16.97
CA LEU A 95 0.52 2.92 -17.03
C LEU A 95 1.15 2.73 -15.66
N LEU A 96 1.22 1.49 -15.18
CA LEU A 96 1.69 1.13 -13.86
C LEU A 96 2.95 0.26 -13.93
N LYS A 97 3.82 0.41 -12.95
CA LYS A 97 5.03 -0.38 -12.82
C LYS A 97 4.70 -1.80 -12.37
N ASN A 98 5.22 -2.79 -13.09
CA ASN A 98 5.14 -4.22 -12.77
C ASN A 98 3.71 -4.78 -12.66
N ARG A 99 2.74 -4.19 -13.34
CA ARG A 99 1.37 -4.69 -13.44
C ARG A 99 0.67 -4.12 -14.67
N PRO A 100 -0.46 -4.68 -15.11
CA PRO A 100 -1.24 -4.14 -16.22
C PRO A 100 -1.69 -2.69 -15.97
N PRO A 101 -1.87 -1.89 -17.03
CA PRO A 101 -2.42 -0.55 -16.92
C PRO A 101 -3.86 -0.56 -16.38
N VAL A 102 -4.31 0.56 -15.82
CA VAL A 102 -5.66 0.75 -15.31
C VAL A 102 -6.41 1.75 -16.19
N SER A 103 -7.57 1.35 -16.69
CA SER A 103 -8.43 2.19 -17.54
C SER A 103 -9.17 3.26 -16.73
N TYR A 104 -9.50 4.40 -17.36
CA TYR A 104 -10.26 5.50 -16.76
C TYR A 104 -11.31 6.10 -17.70
N ASP A 105 -12.36 6.68 -17.13
CA ASP A 105 -13.26 7.61 -17.85
C ASP A 105 -12.81 9.06 -17.68
N LEU A 106 -12.32 9.37 -16.48
CA LEU A 106 -11.76 10.66 -16.11
C LEU A 106 -10.55 10.41 -15.21
N VAL A 107 -9.45 11.12 -15.43
CA VAL A 107 -8.25 10.97 -14.62
C VAL A 107 -7.80 12.31 -14.04
N SER A 108 -7.31 12.28 -12.81
CA SER A 108 -6.69 13.43 -12.17
C SER A 108 -5.31 13.06 -11.62
N LEU A 109 -4.33 13.94 -11.80
CA LEU A 109 -2.94 13.74 -11.41
C LEU A 109 -2.59 14.65 -10.23
N ASP A 110 -2.13 14.10 -9.10
CA ASP A 110 -1.58 14.82 -7.93
C ASP A 110 -0.43 14.02 -7.32
N VAL A 111 0.58 13.74 -8.15
CA VAL A 111 1.75 12.93 -7.82
C VAL A 111 2.89 13.75 -7.18
N GLY A 112 2.66 15.05 -6.95
CA GLY A 112 3.66 15.93 -6.38
C GLY A 112 4.79 16.29 -7.34
N SER A 113 5.99 16.47 -6.79
CA SER A 113 7.21 16.82 -7.53
C SER A 113 8.39 16.01 -7.02
N SER A 114 9.38 15.80 -7.89
CA SER A 114 10.62 15.09 -7.59
C SER A 114 11.73 16.04 -7.16
N PRO A 115 12.76 15.60 -6.43
CA PRO A 115 13.94 16.41 -6.17
C PRO A 115 14.82 16.51 -7.41
N SER A 116 15.47 17.65 -7.60
CA SER A 116 16.45 17.83 -8.66
C SER A 116 17.85 17.36 -8.20
N MET A 117 18.03 16.04 -8.01
CA MET A 117 19.30 15.47 -7.53
C MET A 117 20.41 15.54 -8.59
N GLY A 118 20.08 15.45 -9.87
CA GLY A 118 21.06 15.52 -10.96
C GLY A 118 21.71 16.88 -11.20
N ALA A 119 21.22 17.94 -10.55
CA ALA A 119 21.79 19.28 -10.66
C ALA A 119 23.08 19.50 -9.85
N ILE A 120 23.40 18.60 -8.92
CA ILE A 120 24.60 18.65 -8.07
C ILE A 120 25.33 17.30 -8.23
N ALA A 121 26.59 17.36 -8.65
CA ALA A 121 27.39 16.15 -8.86
C ALA A 121 27.53 15.36 -7.53
N GLY A 122 27.34 14.02 -7.57
CA GLY A 122 27.40 13.13 -6.42
C GLY A 122 26.21 13.22 -5.45
N ALA A 123 25.24 14.11 -5.66
CA ALA A 123 24.10 14.24 -4.74
C ALA A 123 23.23 12.99 -4.70
N ALA A 124 23.05 12.31 -5.83
CA ALA A 124 22.25 11.09 -5.91
C ALA A 124 22.84 9.92 -5.10
N GLU A 125 24.16 9.91 -4.93
CA GLU A 125 24.91 8.83 -4.26
C GLU A 125 25.15 9.12 -2.77
N HIS A 126 25.38 10.40 -2.43
CA HIS A 126 25.89 10.81 -1.12
C HIS A 126 24.95 11.73 -0.31
N ALA A 127 23.76 12.03 -0.82
CA ALA A 127 22.83 12.89 -0.09
C ALA A 127 21.44 12.28 0.06
N THR A 128 20.77 12.62 1.15
CA THR A 128 19.38 12.26 1.41
C THR A 128 18.45 13.31 0.81
N PRO A 129 17.67 12.99 -0.23
CA PRO A 129 16.67 13.90 -0.77
C PRO A 129 15.51 14.06 0.21
N VAL A 130 15.03 15.30 0.39
CA VAL A 130 13.86 15.59 1.23
C VAL A 130 12.55 15.29 0.50
N LYS A 131 12.53 15.29 -0.81
CA LYS A 131 11.43 14.80 -1.64
C LYS A 131 11.82 13.47 -2.29
N PRO A 132 10.91 12.51 -2.48
CA PRO A 132 9.52 12.50 -2.03
C PRO A 132 9.41 12.48 -0.50
N ILE A 133 8.50 13.30 0.04
CA ILE A 133 8.40 13.51 1.49
C ILE A 133 8.05 12.21 2.24
N ALA A 134 7.31 11.29 1.61
CA ALA A 134 6.97 10.00 2.20
C ALA A 134 8.20 9.13 2.55
N GLU A 135 9.24 9.19 1.74
CA GLU A 135 10.49 8.47 2.00
C GLU A 135 11.33 9.13 3.10
N LEU A 136 11.28 10.47 3.19
CA LEU A 136 12.02 11.22 4.21
C LEU A 136 11.70 10.74 5.62
N GLY A 137 10.43 10.48 5.94
CA GLY A 137 10.02 10.04 7.27
C GLY A 137 10.72 8.75 7.71
N ARG A 138 10.75 7.75 6.84
CA ARG A 138 11.43 6.46 7.10
C ARG A 138 12.94 6.62 7.18
N ARG A 139 13.54 7.37 6.24
CA ARG A 139 15.00 7.65 6.23
C ARG A 139 15.42 8.40 7.48
N TRP A 140 14.61 9.36 7.93
CA TRP A 140 14.87 10.12 9.15
C TRP A 140 14.86 9.24 10.39
N LEU A 141 13.89 8.35 10.55
CA LEU A 141 13.87 7.41 11.68
C LEU A 141 15.08 6.48 11.66
N GLY A 142 15.45 5.93 10.52
CA GLY A 142 16.67 5.12 10.37
C GLY A 142 17.96 5.91 10.65
N PHE A 143 17.99 7.19 10.27
CA PHE A 143 19.11 8.08 10.61
C PHE A 143 19.22 8.31 12.12
N LEU A 144 18.11 8.58 12.81
CA LEU A 144 18.10 8.76 14.26
C LEU A 144 18.61 7.53 15.02
N GLU A 145 18.23 6.32 14.60
CA GLU A 145 18.75 5.08 15.18
C GLU A 145 20.25 4.94 14.98
N ARG A 146 20.80 5.34 13.83
CA ARG A 146 22.23 5.28 13.52
C ARG A 146 23.05 6.26 14.37
N VAL A 147 22.49 7.43 14.70
CA VAL A 147 23.25 8.49 15.40
C VAL A 147 23.01 8.58 16.90
N LYS A 148 22.11 7.78 17.48
CA LYS A 148 21.77 7.84 18.92
C LYS A 148 22.99 7.60 19.83
N ASP A 149 23.89 6.72 19.41
CA ASP A 149 25.10 6.34 20.15
C ASP A 149 26.39 6.97 19.55
N TRP A 150 26.25 7.99 18.69
CA TRP A 150 27.36 8.65 18.01
C TRP A 150 28.30 9.34 19.01
N GLN A 151 29.61 9.22 18.78
CA GLN A 151 30.67 9.83 19.58
C GLN A 151 31.45 10.85 18.74
N GLY A 152 31.86 11.96 19.37
CA GLY A 152 32.63 13.02 18.71
C GLY A 152 31.79 13.93 17.80
N ALA A 153 32.43 14.53 16.79
CA ALA A 153 31.77 15.48 15.91
C ALA A 153 30.72 14.81 15.01
N LEU A 154 29.52 15.39 14.96
CA LEU A 154 28.44 15.01 14.02
C LEU A 154 28.08 16.25 13.18
N ARG A 155 28.48 16.24 11.91
CA ARG A 155 28.40 17.38 10.99
C ARG A 155 27.34 17.13 9.93
N ILE A 156 26.28 17.91 9.95
CA ILE A 156 25.17 17.79 9.01
C ILE A 156 25.11 19.00 8.11
N ALA A 157 24.98 18.78 6.79
CA ALA A 157 24.68 19.86 5.86
C ALA A 157 23.24 19.76 5.34
N VAL A 158 22.57 20.91 5.25
CA VAL A 158 21.28 21.07 4.57
C VAL A 158 21.48 21.97 3.37
N ILE A 159 21.14 21.50 2.18
CA ILE A 159 21.35 22.24 0.93
C ILE A 159 20.02 22.78 0.42
N GLY A 160 19.86 24.10 0.43
CA GLY A 160 18.69 24.79 -0.09
C GLY A 160 18.07 25.79 0.91
N GLY A 161 18.01 27.08 0.53
CA GLY A 161 17.56 28.20 1.38
C GLY A 161 16.07 28.52 1.31
N GLY A 162 15.25 27.66 0.72
CA GLY A 162 13.78 27.81 0.73
C GLY A 162 13.17 27.55 2.11
N ALA A 163 11.84 27.75 2.25
CA ALA A 163 11.12 27.53 3.51
C ALA A 163 11.42 26.15 4.12
N GLY A 164 11.32 25.09 3.32
CA GLY A 164 11.57 23.71 3.79
C GLY A 164 13.00 23.48 4.28
N GLY A 165 14.02 24.05 3.61
CA GLY A 165 15.42 23.90 4.03
C GLY A 165 15.73 24.65 5.31
N VAL A 166 15.19 25.86 5.46
CA VAL A 166 15.33 26.68 6.69
C VAL A 166 14.69 25.99 7.89
N GLU A 167 13.44 25.51 7.75
CA GLU A 167 12.75 24.77 8.81
C GLU A 167 13.47 23.47 9.15
N LEU A 168 13.91 22.73 8.11
CA LEU A 168 14.56 21.43 8.31
C LEU A 168 15.91 21.56 9.01
N ALA A 169 16.74 22.53 8.65
CA ALA A 169 18.04 22.77 9.31
C ALA A 169 17.87 23.03 10.82
N LEU A 170 16.92 23.88 11.19
CA LEU A 170 16.61 24.19 12.58
C LEU A 170 15.98 22.99 13.33
N ALA A 171 15.14 22.22 12.65
CA ALA A 171 14.52 21.03 13.20
C ALA A 171 15.54 19.90 13.45
N ILE A 172 16.44 19.66 12.51
CA ILE A 172 17.55 18.70 12.63
C ILE A 172 18.46 19.09 13.80
N ASP A 173 18.91 20.34 13.87
CA ASP A 173 19.75 20.83 14.97
C ASP A 173 19.09 20.57 16.33
N HIS A 174 17.82 20.95 16.47
CA HIS A 174 17.07 20.72 17.70
C HIS A 174 17.00 19.23 18.08
N ARG A 175 16.64 18.38 17.13
CA ARG A 175 16.43 16.96 17.37
C ARG A 175 17.73 16.23 17.70
N LEU A 176 18.80 16.51 16.97
CA LEU A 176 20.09 15.84 17.16
C LEU A 176 20.73 16.18 18.52
N ARG A 177 20.62 17.44 18.97
CA ARG A 177 21.06 17.81 20.33
C ARG A 177 20.30 17.06 21.44
N THR A 178 19.12 16.56 21.14
CA THR A 178 18.31 15.78 22.10
C THR A 178 18.63 14.28 22.04
N VAL A 179 18.87 13.74 20.84
CA VAL A 179 19.03 12.30 20.59
C VAL A 179 20.50 11.88 20.65
N ALA A 180 21.40 12.57 19.97
CA ALA A 180 22.82 12.28 19.91
C ALA A 180 23.57 13.04 21.02
N ARG A 181 23.29 12.71 22.30
CA ARG A 181 23.73 13.47 23.47
C ARG A 181 25.24 13.46 23.67
N ASN A 182 25.92 12.45 23.14
CA ASN A 182 27.37 12.27 23.25
C ASN A 182 28.13 12.87 22.04
N ALA A 183 27.41 13.44 21.07
CA ALA A 183 27.98 14.03 19.87
C ALA A 183 28.11 15.56 19.99
N GLU A 184 29.15 16.09 19.37
CA GLU A 184 29.28 17.54 19.11
C GLU A 184 28.54 17.87 17.81
N VAL A 185 27.25 18.16 17.93
CA VAL A 185 26.37 18.40 16.77
C VAL A 185 26.65 19.77 16.16
N SER A 186 26.95 19.80 14.86
CA SER A 186 27.02 21.00 14.05
C SER A 186 26.15 20.87 12.79
N VAL A 187 25.28 21.85 12.56
CA VAL A 187 24.41 21.91 11.38
C VAL A 187 24.75 23.14 10.56
N THR A 188 24.91 22.94 9.25
CA THR A 188 25.17 24.00 8.27
C THR A 188 24.06 24.04 7.24
N LEU A 189 23.46 25.20 6.99
CA LEU A 189 22.58 25.45 5.84
C LEU A 189 23.38 26.18 4.76
N ALA A 190 23.51 25.59 3.57
CA ALA A 190 24.13 26.25 2.41
C ALA A 190 23.09 26.51 1.31
N THR A 191 23.15 27.70 0.72
CA THR A 191 22.19 28.10 -0.32
C THR A 191 22.84 28.97 -1.40
N LYS A 192 22.43 28.76 -2.67
CA LYS A 192 22.88 29.52 -3.84
C LYS A 192 22.59 31.03 -3.73
N GLY A 193 21.50 31.42 -3.10
CA GLY A 193 21.11 32.80 -2.92
C GLY A 193 20.79 33.11 -1.45
N GLU A 194 20.04 34.18 -1.18
CA GLU A 194 19.55 34.48 0.17
C GLU A 194 18.49 33.46 0.62
N ILE A 195 18.44 33.20 1.96
CA ILE A 195 17.36 32.38 2.53
C ILE A 195 16.02 33.07 2.33
N LEU A 196 14.96 32.27 2.12
CA LEU A 196 13.58 32.75 2.07
C LEU A 196 13.39 33.94 1.09
N SER A 197 14.04 33.92 -0.08
CA SER A 197 14.04 35.00 -1.07
C SER A 197 12.63 35.47 -1.49
N GLY A 198 11.61 34.59 -1.38
CA GLY A 198 10.20 34.92 -1.64
C GLY A 198 9.40 35.42 -0.43
N GLN A 199 10.02 35.65 0.74
CA GLN A 199 9.36 36.05 1.98
C GLN A 199 9.73 37.50 2.34
N ALA A 200 8.96 38.11 3.29
CA ALA A 200 9.21 39.43 3.77
C ALA A 200 10.64 39.59 4.35
N VAL A 201 11.24 40.78 4.15
CA VAL A 201 12.58 41.09 4.68
C VAL A 201 12.66 40.87 6.20
N GLY A 202 11.61 41.29 6.93
CA GLY A 202 11.54 41.09 8.38
C GLY A 202 11.54 39.63 8.80
N ALA A 203 10.95 38.72 8.03
CA ALA A 203 11.01 37.28 8.29
C ALA A 203 12.42 36.70 8.05
N ARG A 204 13.07 37.11 6.96
CA ARG A 204 14.46 36.71 6.64
C ARG A 204 15.44 37.15 7.74
N GLN A 205 15.32 38.38 8.20
CA GLN A 205 16.18 38.93 9.28
C GLN A 205 15.99 38.16 10.58
N ARG A 206 14.72 37.88 10.98
CA ARG A 206 14.44 37.07 12.18
C ARG A 206 15.06 35.68 12.08
N MET A 207 14.91 35.02 10.94
CA MET A 207 15.51 33.69 10.73
C MET A 207 17.03 33.74 10.82
N ARG A 208 17.70 34.71 10.22
CA ARG A 208 19.18 34.90 10.38
C ARG A 208 19.57 35.07 11.85
N THR A 209 18.82 35.84 12.60
CA THR A 209 19.05 36.02 14.05
C THR A 209 18.85 34.70 14.81
N ILE A 210 17.84 33.88 14.43
CA ILE A 210 17.60 32.57 15.04
C ILE A 210 18.76 31.63 14.73
N PHE A 211 19.22 31.57 13.48
CA PHE A 211 20.38 30.74 13.09
C PHE A 211 21.62 31.10 13.92
N ALA A 212 21.93 32.39 14.03
CA ALA A 212 23.07 32.89 14.82
C ALA A 212 22.91 32.54 16.31
N ARG A 213 21.73 32.78 16.90
CA ARG A 213 21.43 32.47 18.32
C ARG A 213 21.57 30.99 18.65
N ARG A 214 21.26 30.11 17.70
CA ARG A 214 21.31 28.66 17.88
C ARG A 214 22.67 28.03 17.51
N GLY A 215 23.59 28.81 16.96
CA GLY A 215 24.87 28.34 16.48
C GLY A 215 24.76 27.44 15.23
N VAL A 216 23.66 27.53 14.49
CA VAL A 216 23.50 26.87 13.21
C VAL A 216 24.18 27.70 12.14
N ARG A 217 25.18 27.14 11.44
CA ARG A 217 25.93 27.87 10.43
C ARG A 217 25.07 28.14 9.20
N LEU A 218 25.03 29.40 8.76
CA LEU A 218 24.32 29.83 7.55
C LEU A 218 25.32 30.32 6.51
N ILE A 219 25.31 29.71 5.33
CA ILE A 219 26.13 30.12 4.17
C ILE A 219 25.18 30.51 3.04
N GLU A 220 25.07 31.79 2.77
CA GLU A 220 24.24 32.34 1.70
C GLU A 220 25.13 32.72 0.49
N ASN A 221 24.52 32.81 -0.69
CA ASN A 221 25.17 33.18 -1.96
C ASN A 221 26.36 32.29 -2.31
N ALA A 222 26.24 30.98 -2.03
CA ALA A 222 27.24 29.96 -2.28
C ALA A 222 26.55 28.70 -2.81
N ALA A 223 26.60 28.48 -4.12
CA ALA A 223 26.01 27.28 -4.70
C ALA A 223 26.84 26.03 -4.36
N THR A 224 26.16 24.94 -4.08
CA THR A 224 26.79 23.62 -3.95
C THR A 224 27.07 23.07 -5.34
N THR A 225 28.31 22.72 -5.61
CA THR A 225 28.77 22.20 -6.92
C THR A 225 28.91 20.67 -6.93
N ARG A 226 29.35 20.09 -5.81
CA ARG A 226 29.54 18.64 -5.65
C ARG A 226 29.33 18.20 -4.20
N ILE A 227 28.86 16.96 -4.05
CA ILE A 227 28.72 16.28 -2.75
C ILE A 227 29.49 14.96 -2.85
N ASP A 228 30.44 14.77 -1.95
CA ASP A 228 31.18 13.52 -1.77
C ASP A 228 30.69 12.83 -0.47
N ALA A 229 31.18 11.64 -0.20
CA ALA A 229 30.80 10.86 1.00
C ALA A 229 31.13 11.57 2.32
N ASP A 230 32.11 12.48 2.34
CA ASP A 230 32.62 13.15 3.53
C ASP A 230 32.62 14.69 3.42
N ALA A 231 32.18 15.25 2.30
CA ALA A 231 32.26 16.69 2.07
C ALA A 231 31.23 17.25 1.09
N VAL A 232 30.84 18.50 1.34
CA VAL A 232 30.12 19.35 0.39
C VAL A 232 31.07 20.41 -0.15
N HIS A 233 31.12 20.58 -1.47
CA HIS A 233 31.94 21.57 -2.17
C HIS A 233 31.06 22.72 -2.66
N LEU A 234 31.46 23.94 -2.30
CA LEU A 234 30.80 25.17 -2.69
C LEU A 234 31.53 25.85 -3.87
N GLU A 235 30.81 26.67 -4.65
CA GLU A 235 31.37 27.43 -5.77
C GLU A 235 32.43 28.46 -5.32
N THR A 236 32.41 28.84 -4.04
CA THR A 236 33.42 29.72 -3.41
C THR A 236 34.78 29.04 -3.23
N GLY A 237 34.89 27.74 -3.51
CA GLY A 237 36.09 26.92 -3.23
C GLY A 237 36.11 26.35 -1.80
N GLU A 238 35.16 26.68 -0.97
CA GLU A 238 35.06 26.13 0.40
C GLU A 238 34.66 24.65 0.35
N ARG A 239 35.36 23.80 1.11
CA ARG A 239 35.03 22.38 1.37
C ARG A 239 34.49 22.26 2.77
N LEU A 240 33.23 21.84 2.89
CA LEU A 240 32.54 21.59 4.17
C LEU A 240 32.62 20.11 4.50
N PRO A 241 33.34 19.68 5.56
CA PRO A 241 33.30 18.29 6.00
C PRO A 241 31.92 17.96 6.57
N VAL A 242 31.38 16.82 6.18
CA VAL A 242 30.03 16.36 6.59
C VAL A 242 30.01 14.88 6.88
N ASP A 243 29.09 14.44 7.74
CA ASP A 243 28.81 13.04 8.05
C ASP A 243 27.46 12.63 7.42
N ASP A 244 26.56 13.60 7.10
CA ASP A 244 25.35 13.37 6.30
C ASP A 244 24.89 14.68 5.64
N VAL A 245 24.18 14.57 4.50
CA VAL A 245 23.70 15.71 3.72
C VAL A 245 22.22 15.57 3.37
N PHE A 246 21.43 16.58 3.67
CA PHE A 246 20.01 16.67 3.28
C PHE A 246 19.83 17.70 2.15
N VAL A 247 19.25 17.26 1.02
CA VAL A 247 19.06 18.13 -0.15
C VAL A 247 17.60 18.55 -0.27
N VAL A 248 17.37 19.86 -0.17
CA VAL A 248 16.06 20.54 -0.23
C VAL A 248 16.05 21.50 -1.42
N THR A 249 16.37 21.01 -2.59
CA THR A 249 16.42 21.81 -3.82
C THR A 249 15.04 22.05 -4.41
N GLN A 250 14.99 22.87 -5.48
CA GLN A 250 13.75 23.16 -6.19
C GLN A 250 13.07 21.90 -6.70
N ALA A 251 11.74 21.93 -6.71
CA ALA A 251 10.90 20.90 -7.30
C ALA A 251 11.18 20.75 -8.80
N SER A 252 11.39 19.52 -9.28
CA SER A 252 11.41 19.13 -10.68
C SER A 252 10.22 18.27 -11.04
N ALA A 253 9.83 18.28 -12.30
CA ALA A 253 8.81 17.40 -12.83
C ALA A 253 9.32 15.95 -12.87
N ALA A 254 8.43 14.98 -12.73
CA ALA A 254 8.79 13.59 -12.92
C ALA A 254 9.07 13.30 -14.42
N ALA A 255 10.06 12.47 -14.69
CA ALA A 255 10.52 12.21 -16.07
C ALA A 255 9.40 11.70 -17.01
N TRP A 256 8.46 10.90 -16.48
CA TRP A 256 7.37 10.33 -17.28
C TRP A 256 6.34 11.36 -17.76
N PHE A 257 6.31 12.60 -17.21
CA PHE A 257 5.38 13.63 -17.67
C PHE A 257 5.56 13.95 -19.14
N ALA A 258 6.80 14.02 -19.61
CA ALA A 258 7.12 14.28 -21.02
C ALA A 258 6.54 13.22 -21.97
N GLY A 259 6.45 11.97 -21.53
CA GLY A 259 5.91 10.86 -22.32
C GLY A 259 4.38 10.85 -22.47
N THR A 260 3.64 11.70 -21.75
CA THR A 260 2.16 11.71 -21.79
C THR A 260 1.59 12.42 -23.00
N GLY A 261 2.36 13.23 -23.73
CA GLY A 261 1.89 14.08 -24.81
C GLY A 261 0.94 15.20 -24.37
N LEU A 262 0.82 15.46 -23.05
CA LEU A 262 0.07 16.60 -22.52
C LEU A 262 0.94 17.88 -22.59
N PRO A 263 0.32 19.08 -22.71
CA PRO A 263 1.04 20.33 -22.59
C PRO A 263 1.73 20.47 -21.24
N LEU A 264 3.00 20.87 -21.26
CA LEU A 264 3.83 21.11 -20.09
C LEU A 264 4.31 22.57 -20.07
N ASP A 265 4.58 23.10 -18.88
CA ASP A 265 5.26 24.38 -18.73
C ASP A 265 6.78 24.25 -19.01
N GLU A 266 7.50 25.38 -19.03
CA GLU A 266 8.96 25.42 -19.28
C GLU A 266 9.80 24.59 -18.31
N ARG A 267 9.21 24.21 -17.15
CA ARG A 267 9.84 23.38 -16.12
C ARG A 267 9.39 21.91 -16.15
N GLY A 268 8.60 21.54 -17.17
CA GLY A 268 8.11 20.19 -17.38
C GLY A 268 6.88 19.79 -16.54
N PHE A 269 6.20 20.71 -15.84
CA PHE A 269 4.97 20.42 -15.11
C PHE A 269 3.75 20.52 -16.01
N PHE A 270 2.69 19.75 -15.71
CA PHE A 270 1.46 19.78 -16.49
C PHE A 270 0.86 21.18 -16.56
N ALA A 271 0.72 21.70 -17.77
CA ALA A 271 0.03 22.95 -18.01
C ALA A 271 -1.48 22.75 -17.94
N VAL A 272 -2.13 23.39 -16.96
CA VAL A 272 -3.56 23.31 -16.75
C VAL A 272 -4.22 24.68 -16.84
N GLU A 273 -5.48 24.68 -17.24
CA GLU A 273 -6.32 25.86 -17.24
C GLU A 273 -6.74 26.25 -15.80
N SER A 274 -7.45 27.37 -15.67
CA SER A 274 -8.01 27.78 -14.39
C SER A 274 -9.05 26.81 -13.82
N THR A 275 -9.54 25.88 -14.63
CA THR A 275 -10.43 24.77 -14.25
C THR A 275 -9.71 23.59 -13.63
N LEU A 276 -8.37 23.57 -13.67
CA LEU A 276 -7.47 22.46 -13.34
C LEU A 276 -7.54 21.31 -14.38
N ALA A 277 -8.27 21.46 -15.47
CA ALA A 277 -8.21 20.56 -16.62
C ALA A 277 -6.96 20.84 -17.45
N SER A 278 -6.39 19.81 -18.06
CA SER A 278 -5.31 19.97 -19.04
C SER A 278 -5.81 20.72 -20.28
N SER A 279 -5.04 21.66 -20.80
CA SER A 279 -5.38 22.35 -22.03
C SER A 279 -5.34 21.44 -23.27
N GLY A 280 -4.73 20.27 -23.18
CA GLY A 280 -4.59 19.30 -24.27
C GLY A 280 -5.54 18.11 -24.21
N ASP A 281 -6.30 17.94 -23.12
CA ASP A 281 -7.23 16.81 -22.97
C ASP A 281 -8.25 17.10 -21.84
N PRO A 282 -9.55 17.26 -22.16
CA PRO A 282 -10.58 17.58 -21.17
C PRO A 282 -10.88 16.44 -20.20
N LEU A 283 -10.41 15.21 -20.45
CA LEU A 283 -10.55 14.06 -19.56
C LEU A 283 -9.41 13.94 -18.56
N VAL A 284 -8.41 14.84 -18.64
CA VAL A 284 -7.24 14.83 -17.77
C VAL A 284 -7.20 16.11 -16.94
N PHE A 285 -7.16 15.95 -15.63
CA PHE A 285 -6.98 17.03 -14.65
C PHE A 285 -5.63 16.89 -13.97
N ALA A 286 -5.05 18.00 -13.51
CA ALA A 286 -3.89 17.94 -12.65
C ALA A 286 -3.93 19.02 -11.56
N ALA A 287 -3.40 18.71 -10.37
CA ALA A 287 -3.41 19.60 -9.22
C ALA A 287 -2.13 19.45 -8.39
N GLY A 288 -1.98 20.25 -7.37
CA GLY A 288 -0.81 20.24 -6.48
C GLY A 288 0.48 20.63 -7.18
N ASP A 289 1.60 20.06 -6.71
CA ASP A 289 2.93 20.43 -7.20
C ASP A 289 3.21 19.97 -8.64
N CYS A 290 2.53 18.93 -9.16
CA CYS A 290 2.71 18.47 -10.53
C CYS A 290 2.02 19.35 -11.59
N ALA A 291 1.09 20.24 -11.17
CA ALA A 291 0.33 21.12 -12.05
C ALA A 291 0.84 22.56 -12.07
N SER A 292 0.76 23.22 -13.22
CA SER A 292 1.02 24.64 -13.41
C SER A 292 -0.21 25.31 -14.03
N VAL A 293 -0.90 26.14 -13.24
CA VAL A 293 -2.06 26.91 -13.72
C VAL A 293 -1.54 28.05 -14.58
N THR A 294 -1.69 27.94 -15.90
CA THR A 294 -1.05 28.83 -16.88
C THR A 294 -1.48 30.30 -16.71
N ALA A 295 -2.78 30.56 -16.48
CA ALA A 295 -3.30 31.89 -16.27
C ALA A 295 -2.88 32.55 -14.94
N HIS A 296 -2.43 31.75 -13.98
CA HIS A 296 -2.12 32.19 -12.62
C HIS A 296 -0.93 31.44 -12.02
N PRO A 297 0.31 31.60 -12.55
CA PRO A 297 1.48 30.89 -12.05
C PRO A 297 1.71 31.11 -10.55
N ARG A 298 2.01 30.04 -9.82
CA ARG A 298 2.27 30.07 -8.37
C ARG A 298 3.48 29.20 -8.02
N PRO A 299 4.18 29.51 -6.92
CA PRO A 299 5.22 28.62 -6.39
C PRO A 299 4.66 27.24 -6.04
N LYS A 300 5.48 26.19 -6.18
CA LYS A 300 5.14 24.83 -5.76
C LYS A 300 5.21 24.73 -4.23
N ALA A 301 4.07 24.89 -3.57
CA ALA A 301 3.95 24.90 -2.11
C ALA A 301 2.64 24.25 -1.65
N GLY A 302 2.67 23.54 -0.51
CA GLY A 302 1.55 22.79 0.02
C GLY A 302 0.25 23.60 0.19
N VAL A 303 0.35 24.89 0.48
CA VAL A 303 -0.84 25.78 0.60
C VAL A 303 -1.66 25.86 -0.70
N PHE A 304 -1.01 25.81 -1.86
CA PHE A 304 -1.70 25.82 -3.15
C PHE A 304 -2.28 24.43 -3.45
N ALA A 305 -1.54 23.36 -3.17
CA ALA A 305 -2.04 21.99 -3.31
C ALA A 305 -3.31 21.75 -2.46
N VAL A 306 -3.32 22.18 -1.20
CA VAL A 306 -4.52 22.09 -0.33
C VAL A 306 -5.69 22.88 -0.93
N ARG A 307 -5.44 24.06 -1.51
CA ARG A 307 -6.49 24.93 -2.05
C ARG A 307 -6.99 24.52 -3.44
N HIS A 308 -6.27 23.68 -4.16
CA HIS A 308 -6.77 23.06 -5.38
C HIS A 308 -7.86 22.01 -5.11
N GLY A 309 -7.89 21.41 -3.91
CA GLY A 309 -8.82 20.31 -3.58
C GLY A 309 -10.31 20.64 -3.82
N PRO A 310 -10.88 21.71 -3.20
CA PRO A 310 -12.30 22.03 -3.39
C PRO A 310 -12.70 22.29 -4.85
N PRO A 311 -12.03 23.19 -5.63
CA PRO A 311 -12.39 23.42 -7.03
C PRO A 311 -12.16 22.17 -7.90
N LEU A 312 -11.12 21.38 -7.64
CA LEU A 312 -10.89 20.12 -8.32
C LEU A 312 -12.07 19.15 -8.11
N ALA A 313 -12.49 18.93 -6.87
CA ALA A 313 -13.60 18.05 -6.55
C ALA A 313 -14.90 18.47 -7.22
N ALA A 314 -15.18 19.78 -7.26
CA ALA A 314 -16.35 20.32 -7.96
C ALA A 314 -16.26 20.10 -9.48
N ASN A 315 -15.10 20.39 -10.09
CA ASN A 315 -14.91 20.29 -11.53
C ASN A 315 -14.86 18.84 -12.03
N LEU A 316 -14.31 17.90 -11.25
CA LEU A 316 -14.38 16.47 -11.57
C LEU A 316 -15.85 15.98 -11.60
N ARG A 317 -16.70 16.42 -10.67
CA ARG A 317 -18.14 16.10 -10.68
C ARG A 317 -18.82 16.65 -11.91
N ARG A 318 -18.55 17.92 -12.25
CA ARG A 318 -19.11 18.57 -13.45
C ARG A 318 -18.69 17.83 -14.72
N ALA A 319 -17.41 17.49 -14.84
CA ALA A 319 -16.89 16.76 -15.99
C ALA A 319 -17.52 15.36 -16.14
N LEU A 320 -17.71 14.62 -15.05
CA LEU A 320 -18.41 13.33 -15.07
C LEU A 320 -19.85 13.45 -15.57
N LEU A 321 -20.53 14.55 -15.26
CA LEU A 321 -21.89 14.85 -15.70
C LEU A 321 -21.95 15.52 -17.08
N GLY A 322 -20.85 15.69 -17.79
CA GLY A 322 -20.78 16.39 -19.07
C GLY A 322 -21.01 17.90 -18.97
N GLN A 323 -20.92 18.47 -17.76
CA GLN A 323 -21.07 19.91 -17.52
C GLN A 323 -19.72 20.62 -17.66
N THR A 324 -19.76 21.90 -18.08
CA THR A 324 -18.53 22.72 -18.19
C THR A 324 -17.89 22.96 -16.84
N PRO A 325 -16.60 22.65 -16.65
CA PRO A 325 -15.86 23.00 -15.43
C PRO A 325 -15.79 24.49 -15.19
N GLU A 326 -15.75 24.92 -13.91
CA GLU A 326 -15.70 26.33 -13.51
C GLU A 326 -14.28 26.81 -13.23
N PRO A 327 -13.91 28.03 -13.65
CA PRO A 327 -12.59 28.59 -13.41
C PRO A 327 -12.37 28.91 -11.93
N PHE A 328 -11.15 28.65 -11.47
CA PHE A 328 -10.66 28.94 -10.11
C PHE A 328 -9.51 29.94 -10.16
N THR A 329 -9.53 30.94 -9.31
CA THR A 329 -8.44 31.92 -9.17
C THR A 329 -7.68 31.67 -7.88
N PRO A 330 -6.42 31.19 -7.95
CA PRO A 330 -5.60 30.97 -6.75
C PRO A 330 -5.20 32.31 -6.11
N GLN A 331 -5.21 32.33 -4.79
CA GLN A 331 -4.87 33.53 -3.99
C GLN A 331 -3.45 34.05 -4.29
N ARG A 332 -3.28 35.37 -4.22
CA ARG A 332 -1.99 36.03 -4.42
C ARG A 332 -1.15 36.09 -3.13
N ARG A 333 -1.79 36.20 -1.96
CA ARG A 333 -1.13 36.29 -0.66
C ARG A 333 -1.59 35.16 0.25
N TYR A 334 -0.66 34.57 0.94
CA TYR A 334 -0.93 33.51 1.90
C TYR A 334 -0.15 33.74 3.19
N LEU A 335 -0.62 33.19 4.29
CA LEU A 335 0.08 33.13 5.55
C LEU A 335 1.13 32.00 5.45
N SER A 336 2.39 32.32 5.70
CA SER A 336 3.48 31.34 5.85
C SER A 336 3.90 31.34 7.31
N ILE A 337 3.94 30.16 7.94
CA ILE A 337 4.40 29.99 9.31
C ILE A 337 5.52 28.96 9.29
N LEU A 338 6.73 29.38 9.64
CA LEU A 338 7.96 28.61 9.61
C LEU A 338 8.34 28.21 11.03
N GLY A 339 8.34 26.92 11.33
CA GLY A 339 8.75 26.38 12.62
C GLY A 339 10.26 26.45 12.82
N THR A 340 10.70 26.70 14.04
CA THR A 340 12.13 26.75 14.39
C THR A 340 12.62 25.47 15.10
N GLY A 341 11.74 24.48 15.26
CA GLY A 341 12.03 23.17 15.86
C GLY A 341 11.98 23.13 17.39
N ASP A 342 12.11 24.26 18.05
CA ASP A 342 12.22 24.43 19.51
C ASP A 342 10.93 24.93 20.20
N GLY A 343 9.78 24.72 19.58
CA GLY A 343 8.49 25.21 20.07
C GLY A 343 8.22 26.68 19.75
N ASN A 344 9.00 27.29 18.85
CA ASN A 344 8.80 28.62 18.33
C ASN A 344 8.55 28.58 16.81
N ALA A 345 8.03 29.71 16.26
CA ALA A 345 7.83 29.84 14.83
C ALA A 345 7.87 31.33 14.42
N VAL A 346 8.13 31.54 13.12
CA VAL A 346 8.03 32.88 12.49
C VAL A 346 6.88 32.83 11.48
N ALA A 347 5.86 33.67 11.71
CA ALA A 347 4.75 33.87 10.77
C ALA A 347 4.99 35.10 9.90
N THR A 348 4.63 35.00 8.61
CA THR A 348 4.72 36.12 7.68
C THR A 348 3.52 36.20 6.74
N ARG A 349 3.03 37.40 6.47
CA ARG A 349 1.99 37.68 5.46
C ARG A 349 2.20 39.06 4.87
N GLY A 350 2.55 39.13 3.59
CA GLY A 350 2.92 40.42 2.97
C GLY A 350 4.18 40.98 3.63
N ALA A 351 4.11 42.22 4.18
CA ALA A 351 5.23 42.87 4.87
C ALA A 351 5.34 42.49 6.36
N TRP A 352 4.35 41.86 6.94
CA TRP A 352 4.30 41.56 8.37
C TRP A 352 5.05 40.28 8.71
N ALA A 353 5.78 40.32 9.84
CA ALA A 353 6.47 39.16 10.39
C ALA A 353 6.37 39.17 11.92
N PHE A 354 6.00 38.02 12.51
CA PHE A 354 5.89 37.80 13.94
C PHE A 354 6.68 36.56 14.34
N GLU A 355 7.23 36.51 15.56
CA GLU A 355 8.00 35.42 16.12
C GLU A 355 7.49 35.05 17.50
N GLY A 356 7.56 33.79 17.89
CA GLY A 356 7.33 33.33 19.25
C GLY A 356 6.64 32.00 19.38
N SER A 357 6.50 31.54 20.63
CA SER A 357 5.85 30.25 20.94
C SER A 357 4.33 30.30 20.69
N TRP A 358 3.69 31.45 20.79
CA TRP A 358 2.29 31.61 20.44
C TRP A 358 2.05 31.42 18.93
N VAL A 359 3.03 31.77 18.09
CA VAL A 359 2.99 31.56 16.64
C VAL A 359 3.08 30.05 16.33
N TRP A 360 3.96 29.32 17.07
CA TRP A 360 4.02 27.88 16.98
C TRP A 360 2.69 27.22 17.38
N ARG A 361 2.09 27.61 18.51
CA ARG A 361 0.79 27.09 18.93
C ARG A 361 -0.31 27.37 17.92
N TRP A 362 -0.24 28.51 17.23
CA TRP A 362 -1.17 28.85 16.16
C TRP A 362 -0.96 27.93 14.94
N LYS A 363 0.30 27.71 14.53
CA LYS A 363 0.64 26.74 13.48
C LYS A 363 0.12 25.34 13.82
N ASP A 364 0.45 24.84 15.00
CA ASP A 364 0.05 23.51 15.48
C ASP A 364 -1.48 23.34 15.44
N HIS A 365 -2.22 24.35 15.90
CA HIS A 365 -3.69 24.34 15.84
C HIS A 365 -4.23 24.22 14.40
N ILE A 366 -3.66 24.99 13.45
CA ILE A 366 -4.05 24.96 12.03
C ILE A 366 -3.75 23.58 11.44
N ASP A 367 -2.55 23.07 11.64
CA ASP A 367 -2.09 21.81 11.08
C ASP A 367 -2.87 20.62 11.64
N ARG A 368 -3.05 20.52 12.96
CA ARG A 368 -3.87 19.49 13.61
C ARG A 368 -5.33 19.56 13.20
N LYS A 369 -5.91 20.75 13.06
CA LYS A 369 -7.28 20.94 12.58
C LYS A 369 -7.44 20.41 11.16
N TRP A 370 -6.47 20.66 10.27
CA TRP A 370 -6.50 20.15 8.91
C TRP A 370 -6.35 18.63 8.88
N MET A 371 -5.40 18.07 9.64
CA MET A 371 -5.17 16.63 9.70
C MET A 371 -6.37 15.85 10.24
N ARG A 372 -7.03 16.37 11.28
CA ARG A 372 -8.24 15.71 11.84
C ARG A 372 -9.33 15.49 10.81
N MET A 373 -9.45 16.34 9.80
CA MET A 373 -10.44 16.18 8.74
C MET A 373 -10.28 14.87 7.93
N TYR A 374 -9.10 14.28 7.93
CA TYR A 374 -8.77 13.08 7.14
C TYR A 374 -8.38 11.86 7.98
N ARG A 375 -8.13 12.07 9.27
CA ARG A 375 -7.71 11.01 10.22
C ARG A 375 -8.83 10.50 11.10
N GLU A 376 -9.83 11.34 11.34
CA GLU A 376 -10.97 11.02 12.20
C GLU A 376 -12.23 10.87 11.35
N PRO A 377 -12.54 9.66 10.86
CA PRO A 377 -13.77 9.40 10.14
C PRO A 377 -14.98 9.58 11.06
N PRO A 378 -16.15 9.99 10.56
CA PRO A 378 -17.39 9.92 11.33
C PRO A 378 -17.69 8.48 11.74
N ALA A 379 -18.43 8.32 12.84
CA ALA A 379 -18.72 7.02 13.45
C ALA A 379 -19.48 6.03 12.53
N THR A 380 -20.10 6.53 11.46
CA THR A 380 -20.84 5.70 10.49
C THR A 380 -20.14 5.74 9.14
N PRO A 381 -19.80 4.60 8.52
CA PRO A 381 -19.27 4.58 7.16
C PRO A 381 -20.27 5.23 6.19
N MET A 382 -19.80 6.19 5.41
CA MET A 382 -20.66 6.94 4.49
C MET A 382 -21.01 6.13 3.23
N SER A 383 -20.20 5.12 2.91
CA SER A 383 -20.41 4.20 1.78
C SER A 383 -21.73 3.39 1.89
N ALA A 384 -22.19 3.10 3.10
CA ALA A 384 -23.44 2.34 3.30
C ALA A 384 -24.70 3.08 2.80
N ALA A 385 -24.67 4.40 2.74
CA ALA A 385 -25.81 5.21 2.25
C ALA A 385 -25.82 5.34 0.71
N ALA A 386 -24.70 5.12 0.03
CA ALA A 386 -24.57 5.33 -1.42
C ALA A 386 -25.12 4.15 -2.25
N GLY A 387 -25.20 2.95 -1.68
CA GLY A 387 -25.61 1.74 -2.40
C GLY A 387 -27.09 1.60 -2.72
N ALA A 388 -27.93 2.55 -2.30
CA ALA A 388 -29.38 2.46 -2.46
C ALA A 388 -29.97 3.46 -3.47
N ALA A 389 -29.21 4.47 -3.94
CA ALA A 389 -29.70 5.47 -4.86
C ALA A 389 -29.40 5.09 -6.33
N PRO A 390 -30.34 5.31 -7.27
CA PRO A 390 -30.06 5.07 -8.68
C PRO A 390 -28.97 6.03 -9.19
N PRO A 391 -28.19 5.61 -10.22
CA PRO A 391 -27.22 6.49 -10.87
C PRO A 391 -27.89 7.72 -11.48
N ASP A 392 -27.16 8.85 -11.54
CA ASP A 392 -27.60 10.01 -12.28
C ASP A 392 -27.72 9.65 -13.80
N PRO A 393 -28.87 9.88 -14.44
CA PRO A 393 -29.03 9.58 -15.87
C PRO A 393 -27.98 10.24 -16.77
N ALA A 394 -27.40 11.36 -16.35
CA ALA A 394 -26.34 12.06 -17.09
C ALA A 394 -25.01 11.28 -17.14
N LEU A 395 -24.81 10.30 -16.24
CA LEU A 395 -23.68 9.40 -16.29
C LEU A 395 -23.78 8.31 -17.36
N ALA A 396 -25.02 8.04 -17.81
CA ALA A 396 -25.31 6.92 -18.66
C ALA A 396 -25.17 7.27 -20.16
N ASP A 397 -24.17 6.66 -20.80
CA ASP A 397 -24.09 6.55 -22.26
C ASP A 397 -25.16 5.55 -22.80
N ALA A 398 -25.12 5.23 -24.09
CA ALA A 398 -26.09 4.33 -24.72
C ALA A 398 -26.03 2.90 -24.16
N GLU A 399 -24.85 2.42 -23.82
CA GLU A 399 -24.61 1.10 -23.20
C GLU A 399 -25.15 1.06 -21.78
N ALA A 400 -24.75 2.04 -20.95
CA ALA A 400 -25.20 2.15 -19.57
C ALA A 400 -26.73 2.31 -19.45
N LYS A 401 -27.40 2.99 -20.43
CA LYS A 401 -28.87 3.08 -20.48
C LYS A 401 -29.51 1.72 -20.70
N ARG A 402 -28.93 0.87 -21.56
CA ARG A 402 -29.39 -0.52 -21.75
C ARG A 402 -29.22 -1.32 -20.48
N LEU A 403 -28.01 -1.28 -19.88
CA LEU A 403 -27.70 -1.94 -18.62
C LEU A 403 -28.71 -1.59 -17.52
N LEU A 404 -29.03 -0.30 -17.36
CA LEU A 404 -30.02 0.17 -16.38
C LEU A 404 -31.45 -0.30 -16.68
N ALA A 405 -31.83 -0.42 -17.94
CA ALA A 405 -33.13 -0.96 -18.34
C ALA A 405 -33.25 -2.46 -18.05
N ASP A 406 -32.15 -3.21 -18.25
CA ASP A 406 -32.13 -4.66 -18.15
C ASP A 406 -31.88 -5.16 -16.72
N ILE A 407 -31.38 -4.32 -15.81
CA ILE A 407 -30.94 -4.73 -14.48
C ILE A 407 -32.07 -5.35 -13.64
N GLY A 408 -33.31 -4.94 -13.86
CA GLY A 408 -34.48 -5.48 -13.19
C GLY A 408 -34.90 -6.87 -13.68
N MET A 409 -34.37 -7.34 -14.81
CA MET A 409 -34.77 -8.56 -15.51
C MET A 409 -33.62 -9.57 -15.67
N ARG A 410 -32.52 -9.42 -14.89
CA ARG A 410 -31.40 -10.34 -14.99
C ARG A 410 -31.76 -11.75 -14.56
N CYS A 411 -31.55 -12.68 -15.46
CA CYS A 411 -31.80 -14.11 -15.22
C CYS A 411 -30.68 -14.71 -14.34
N GLY A 412 -31.06 -15.65 -13.48
CA GLY A 412 -30.12 -16.55 -12.82
C GLY A 412 -29.69 -17.73 -13.69
N GLY A 413 -28.88 -18.63 -13.15
CA GLY A 413 -28.40 -19.82 -13.86
C GLY A 413 -27.50 -19.46 -15.05
N CYS A 414 -27.73 -20.10 -16.21
CA CYS A 414 -26.91 -19.85 -17.41
C CYS A 414 -26.97 -18.41 -17.93
N GLY A 415 -28.02 -17.66 -17.60
CA GLY A 415 -28.16 -16.25 -17.95
C GLY A 415 -27.32 -15.29 -17.10
N ALA A 416 -26.67 -15.77 -16.03
CA ALA A 416 -25.77 -14.99 -15.19
C ALA A 416 -24.30 -15.10 -15.61
N LYS A 417 -23.99 -15.69 -16.76
CA LYS A 417 -22.62 -15.72 -17.30
C LYS A 417 -22.20 -14.31 -17.75
N VAL A 418 -20.91 -14.03 -17.58
CA VAL A 418 -20.29 -12.85 -18.23
C VAL A 418 -20.46 -13.00 -19.75
N GLY A 419 -20.83 -11.93 -20.43
CA GLY A 419 -21.09 -11.96 -21.88
C GLY A 419 -19.88 -12.46 -22.68
N ALA A 420 -20.12 -13.28 -23.72
CA ALA A 420 -19.06 -13.91 -24.52
C ALA A 420 -18.03 -12.89 -25.03
N GLY A 421 -18.48 -11.74 -25.54
CA GLY A 421 -17.59 -10.70 -26.05
C GLY A 421 -16.65 -10.11 -24.98
N VAL A 422 -17.11 -9.96 -23.73
CA VAL A 422 -16.26 -9.53 -22.60
C VAL A 422 -15.20 -10.59 -22.33
N LEU A 423 -15.62 -11.85 -22.22
CA LEU A 423 -14.71 -12.96 -21.94
C LEU A 423 -13.64 -13.12 -23.04
N GLU A 424 -14.04 -13.06 -24.31
CA GLU A 424 -13.12 -13.12 -25.46
C GLU A 424 -12.05 -12.02 -25.39
N ARG A 425 -12.45 -10.77 -25.12
CA ARG A 425 -11.49 -9.66 -24.98
C ARG A 425 -10.54 -9.84 -23.79
N VAL A 426 -11.04 -10.34 -22.65
CA VAL A 426 -10.21 -10.64 -21.48
C VAL A 426 -9.19 -11.73 -21.81
N LEU A 427 -9.63 -12.83 -22.44
CA LEU A 427 -8.73 -13.92 -22.82
C LEU A 427 -7.68 -13.49 -23.86
N ALA A 428 -8.08 -12.67 -24.84
CA ALA A 428 -7.15 -12.08 -25.80
C ALA A 428 -6.06 -11.21 -25.13
N ARG A 429 -6.44 -10.41 -24.12
CA ARG A 429 -5.50 -9.58 -23.35
C ARG A 429 -4.57 -10.40 -22.43
N LEU A 430 -5.07 -11.49 -21.86
CA LEU A 430 -4.28 -12.41 -21.03
C LEU A 430 -3.24 -13.18 -21.85
N GLY A 431 -3.58 -13.51 -23.09
CA GLY A 431 -2.76 -14.34 -23.97
C GLY A 431 -2.69 -15.82 -23.54
N PRO A 432 -1.94 -16.68 -24.28
CA PRO A 432 -1.86 -18.11 -24.03
C PRO A 432 -1.19 -18.44 -22.71
N SER A 433 -1.51 -19.63 -22.17
CA SER A 433 -0.91 -20.22 -20.98
C SER A 433 -0.44 -21.64 -21.31
N PRO A 434 0.63 -21.79 -22.11
CA PRO A 434 1.06 -23.08 -22.63
C PRO A 434 1.67 -23.97 -21.54
N ALA A 435 1.37 -25.26 -21.60
CA ALA A 435 2.05 -26.32 -20.85
C ALA A 435 2.13 -27.55 -21.74
N SER A 436 3.25 -28.31 -21.68
CA SER A 436 3.53 -29.45 -22.60
C SER A 436 2.55 -30.58 -22.45
N ASP A 437 2.00 -30.75 -21.27
CA ASP A 437 1.12 -31.86 -20.87
C ASP A 437 -0.38 -31.41 -20.83
N VAL A 438 -0.68 -30.22 -21.31
CA VAL A 438 -2.05 -29.73 -21.56
C VAL A 438 -2.32 -29.87 -23.06
N THR A 439 -3.19 -30.82 -23.42
CA THR A 439 -3.53 -31.09 -24.82
C THR A 439 -4.73 -30.23 -25.29
N ILE A 440 -5.61 -29.84 -24.37
CA ILE A 440 -6.69 -28.90 -24.59
C ILE A 440 -6.69 -27.88 -23.43
N GLY A 441 -6.56 -26.62 -23.75
CA GLY A 441 -6.52 -25.50 -22.77
C GLY A 441 -7.16 -24.22 -23.31
N LEU A 442 -6.74 -23.04 -22.82
CA LEU A 442 -7.30 -21.75 -23.24
C LEU A 442 -7.04 -21.38 -24.70
N ASP A 443 -6.05 -21.97 -25.33
CA ASP A 443 -5.64 -21.78 -26.72
C ASP A 443 -6.41 -22.66 -27.72
N ALA A 444 -7.14 -23.65 -27.21
CA ALA A 444 -8.02 -24.52 -28.02
C ALA A 444 -9.40 -24.58 -27.34
N LEU A 445 -10.29 -23.66 -27.70
CA LEU A 445 -11.63 -23.58 -27.10
C LEU A 445 -12.40 -24.89 -27.31
N ASP A 446 -12.67 -25.60 -26.21
CA ASP A 446 -13.48 -26.81 -26.15
C ASP A 446 -14.33 -26.80 -24.87
N ASP A 447 -15.22 -27.78 -24.71
CA ASP A 447 -16.11 -27.91 -23.55
C ASP A 447 -15.35 -28.19 -22.24
N ALA A 448 -14.16 -28.80 -22.32
CA ALA A 448 -13.31 -29.13 -21.17
C ALA A 448 -11.83 -29.05 -21.52
N ALA A 449 -10.99 -28.82 -20.52
CA ALA A 449 -9.54 -28.94 -20.64
C ALA A 449 -9.13 -30.44 -20.56
N MET A 450 -8.06 -30.80 -21.28
CA MET A 450 -7.50 -32.13 -21.24
C MET A 450 -6.02 -32.07 -20.86
N ILE A 451 -5.66 -32.82 -19.81
CA ILE A 451 -4.30 -32.91 -19.27
C ILE A 451 -3.79 -34.35 -19.27
N GLU A 452 -2.53 -34.53 -19.52
CA GLU A 452 -1.86 -35.85 -19.42
C GLU A 452 -1.12 -35.97 -18.08
N VAL A 453 -1.37 -37.06 -17.34
CA VAL A 453 -0.63 -37.37 -16.10
C VAL A 453 0.54 -38.28 -16.43
N PRO A 454 1.78 -37.86 -16.19
CA PRO A 454 2.96 -38.67 -16.50
C PRO A 454 2.98 -40.00 -15.73
N PRO A 455 3.49 -41.08 -16.33
CA PRO A 455 3.59 -42.35 -15.64
C PRO A 455 4.35 -42.27 -14.31
N GLY A 456 3.82 -42.93 -13.28
CA GLY A 456 4.42 -42.97 -11.95
C GLY A 456 4.11 -41.77 -11.06
N GLN A 457 3.36 -40.79 -11.55
CA GLN A 457 2.88 -39.64 -10.76
C GLN A 457 1.40 -39.82 -10.40
N ALA A 458 1.02 -39.16 -9.29
CA ALA A 458 -0.37 -39.03 -8.85
C ALA A 458 -0.81 -37.57 -9.04
N LEU A 459 -2.08 -37.38 -9.37
CA LEU A 459 -2.74 -36.07 -9.42
C LEU A 459 -3.23 -35.73 -8.04
N VAL A 460 -2.78 -34.55 -7.53
CA VAL A 460 -3.34 -33.88 -6.36
C VAL A 460 -4.30 -32.82 -6.87
N GLN A 461 -5.51 -32.76 -6.33
CA GLN A 461 -6.52 -31.80 -6.74
C GLN A 461 -7.15 -31.13 -5.52
N SER A 462 -7.29 -29.81 -5.56
CA SER A 462 -8.02 -29.01 -4.57
C SER A 462 -8.85 -27.93 -5.24
N VAL A 463 -9.75 -27.31 -4.47
CA VAL A 463 -10.55 -26.14 -4.89
C VAL A 463 -10.75 -25.19 -3.73
N ASP A 464 -10.40 -23.93 -3.96
CA ASP A 464 -10.66 -22.83 -3.05
C ASP A 464 -11.33 -21.67 -3.77
N PHE A 465 -12.31 -21.05 -3.10
CA PHE A 465 -13.09 -19.94 -3.64
C PHE A 465 -13.55 -19.05 -2.51
N PHE A 466 -13.33 -17.72 -2.63
CA PHE A 466 -13.79 -16.75 -1.64
C PHE A 466 -14.12 -15.39 -2.25
N ARG A 467 -14.95 -14.63 -1.54
CA ARG A 467 -15.32 -13.26 -1.91
C ARG A 467 -14.15 -12.32 -1.68
N THR A 468 -14.10 -11.22 -2.44
CA THR A 468 -13.08 -10.20 -2.25
C THR A 468 -13.14 -9.60 -0.84
N PHE A 469 -11.98 -9.32 -0.29
CA PHE A 469 -11.78 -8.63 0.99
C PHE A 469 -10.81 -7.44 0.84
N ILE A 470 -10.35 -7.21 -0.39
CA ILE A 470 -9.52 -6.07 -0.81
C ILE A 470 -10.07 -5.52 -2.12
N ASP A 471 -9.94 -4.20 -2.32
CA ASP A 471 -10.55 -3.52 -3.46
C ASP A 471 -9.70 -3.55 -4.73
N ASP A 472 -8.41 -3.86 -4.64
CA ASP A 472 -7.51 -4.02 -5.79
C ASP A 472 -7.67 -5.40 -6.43
N PRO A 473 -8.30 -5.52 -7.61
CA PRO A 473 -8.59 -6.81 -8.22
C PRO A 473 -7.32 -7.57 -8.64
N PHE A 474 -6.25 -6.88 -9.01
CA PHE A 474 -4.99 -7.52 -9.36
C PHE A 474 -4.34 -8.17 -8.12
N ALA A 475 -4.23 -7.44 -7.01
CA ALA A 475 -3.71 -7.97 -5.76
C ALA A 475 -4.60 -9.10 -5.21
N PHE A 476 -5.93 -8.97 -5.36
CA PHE A 476 -6.87 -10.02 -5.02
C PHE A 476 -6.62 -11.31 -5.84
N GLY A 477 -6.38 -11.16 -7.14
CA GLY A 477 -6.02 -12.28 -8.02
C GLY A 477 -4.75 -13.01 -7.57
N GLU A 478 -3.72 -12.26 -7.18
CA GLU A 478 -2.48 -12.84 -6.64
C GLU A 478 -2.72 -13.65 -5.37
N VAL A 479 -3.45 -13.06 -4.42
CA VAL A 479 -3.75 -13.73 -3.13
C VAL A 479 -4.61 -14.97 -3.36
N ALA A 480 -5.61 -14.91 -4.24
CA ALA A 480 -6.46 -16.05 -4.55
C ALA A 480 -5.67 -17.24 -5.15
N ALA A 481 -4.73 -16.94 -6.05
CA ALA A 481 -3.87 -17.98 -6.63
C ALA A 481 -2.89 -18.58 -5.60
N VAL A 482 -2.25 -17.75 -4.76
CA VAL A 482 -1.37 -18.25 -3.69
C VAL A 482 -2.14 -19.14 -2.72
N HIS A 483 -3.35 -18.71 -2.34
CA HIS A 483 -4.20 -19.46 -1.41
C HIS A 483 -4.58 -20.84 -1.98
N ALA A 484 -5.12 -20.88 -3.20
CA ALA A 484 -5.52 -22.14 -3.84
C ALA A 484 -4.34 -23.10 -4.07
N LEU A 485 -3.13 -22.58 -4.34
CA LEU A 485 -1.93 -23.41 -4.48
C LEU A 485 -1.38 -23.92 -3.14
N GLY A 486 -1.86 -23.38 -2.00
CA GLY A 486 -1.44 -23.76 -0.66
C GLY A 486 -1.54 -25.25 -0.40
N ASP A 487 -2.69 -25.84 -0.70
CA ASP A 487 -2.94 -27.29 -0.55
C ASP A 487 -1.99 -28.15 -1.39
N VAL A 488 -1.73 -27.72 -2.63
CA VAL A 488 -0.82 -28.46 -3.53
C VAL A 488 0.60 -28.43 -2.96
N TRP A 489 1.05 -27.27 -2.50
CA TRP A 489 2.37 -27.13 -1.87
C TRP A 489 2.48 -27.86 -0.54
N ALA A 490 1.40 -27.86 0.27
CA ALA A 490 1.36 -28.60 1.54
C ALA A 490 1.54 -30.12 1.36
N MET A 491 1.10 -30.65 0.22
CA MET A 491 1.32 -32.05 -0.14
C MET A 491 2.68 -32.32 -0.81
N GLY A 492 3.58 -31.32 -0.89
CA GLY A 492 4.86 -31.46 -1.59
C GLY A 492 4.72 -31.65 -3.11
N ALA A 493 3.53 -31.40 -3.65
CA ALA A 493 3.24 -31.54 -5.06
C ALA A 493 3.69 -30.30 -5.86
N ARG A 494 4.07 -30.53 -7.12
CA ARG A 494 4.36 -29.47 -8.09
C ARG A 494 3.04 -29.00 -8.70
N PRO A 495 2.69 -27.71 -8.63
CA PRO A 495 1.53 -27.17 -9.35
C PRO A 495 1.62 -27.51 -10.85
N HIS A 496 0.48 -27.79 -11.47
CA HIS A 496 0.41 -28.19 -12.87
C HIS A 496 -0.58 -27.35 -13.67
N SER A 497 -1.84 -27.32 -13.27
CA SER A 497 -2.90 -26.61 -13.99
C SER A 497 -3.99 -26.10 -13.06
N ALA A 498 -4.70 -25.05 -13.51
CA ALA A 498 -5.78 -24.42 -12.75
C ALA A 498 -6.97 -24.08 -13.66
N LEU A 499 -8.19 -24.25 -13.12
CA LEU A 499 -9.44 -23.70 -13.66
C LEU A 499 -9.90 -22.53 -12.78
N ALA A 500 -10.15 -21.38 -13.37
CA ALA A 500 -10.61 -20.20 -12.64
C ALA A 500 -12.13 -20.21 -12.43
N LEU A 501 -12.58 -19.86 -11.24
CA LEU A 501 -13.97 -19.54 -10.91
C LEU A 501 -14.03 -18.04 -10.56
N ALA A 502 -14.56 -17.20 -11.46
CA ALA A 502 -14.59 -15.77 -11.31
C ALA A 502 -16.00 -15.22 -11.27
N VAL A 503 -16.26 -14.31 -10.32
CA VAL A 503 -17.53 -13.58 -10.25
C VAL A 503 -17.21 -12.08 -10.25
N VAL A 504 -17.90 -11.32 -11.10
CA VAL A 504 -17.79 -9.86 -11.18
C VAL A 504 -19.13 -9.21 -10.88
N PRO A 505 -19.15 -8.06 -10.17
CA PRO A 505 -20.38 -7.30 -9.98
C PRO A 505 -20.90 -6.71 -11.28
N ALA A 506 -22.23 -6.51 -11.35
CA ALA A 506 -22.86 -5.86 -12.47
C ALA A 506 -22.36 -4.41 -12.63
N ALA A 507 -21.79 -4.12 -13.80
CA ALA A 507 -21.26 -2.81 -14.18
C ALA A 507 -21.37 -2.62 -15.70
N ALA A 508 -21.00 -1.43 -16.21
CA ALA A 508 -20.77 -1.25 -17.64
C ALA A 508 -19.76 -2.29 -18.15
N GLU A 509 -19.95 -2.81 -19.34
CA GLU A 509 -19.23 -3.96 -19.90
C GLU A 509 -17.71 -3.79 -19.80
N ARG A 510 -17.22 -2.60 -20.17
CA ARG A 510 -15.79 -2.28 -20.06
C ARG A 510 -15.26 -2.31 -18.62
N LEU A 511 -16.06 -2.01 -17.60
CA LEU A 511 -15.65 -2.07 -16.20
C LEU A 511 -15.62 -3.52 -15.69
N MET A 512 -16.58 -4.34 -16.15
CA MET A 512 -16.55 -5.79 -15.88
C MET A 512 -15.34 -6.45 -16.55
N GLU A 513 -15.07 -6.09 -17.81
CA GLU A 513 -13.88 -6.54 -18.54
C GLU A 513 -12.59 -6.18 -17.80
N GLU A 514 -12.47 -4.92 -17.37
CA GLU A 514 -11.27 -4.45 -16.66
C GLU A 514 -11.09 -5.18 -15.33
N ASP A 515 -12.13 -5.32 -14.51
CA ASP A 515 -12.04 -5.99 -13.23
C ASP A 515 -11.68 -7.48 -13.39
N LEU A 516 -12.32 -8.17 -14.34
CA LEU A 516 -12.01 -9.57 -14.63
C LEU A 516 -10.58 -9.73 -15.17
N PHE A 517 -10.16 -8.85 -16.08
CA PHE A 517 -8.79 -8.85 -16.61
C PHE A 517 -7.75 -8.62 -15.52
N GLN A 518 -7.94 -7.65 -14.63
CA GLN A 518 -7.02 -7.37 -13.53
C GLN A 518 -6.93 -8.56 -12.55
N MET A 519 -8.08 -9.14 -12.16
CA MET A 519 -8.09 -10.32 -11.28
C MET A 519 -7.32 -11.50 -11.89
N LEU A 520 -7.63 -11.83 -13.14
CA LEU A 520 -6.98 -12.95 -13.81
C LEU A 520 -5.50 -12.68 -14.13
N SER A 521 -5.13 -11.42 -14.42
CA SER A 521 -3.73 -11.03 -14.62
C SER A 521 -2.91 -11.18 -13.34
N GLY A 522 -3.46 -10.77 -12.18
CA GLY A 522 -2.82 -10.99 -10.89
C GLY A 522 -2.62 -12.47 -10.58
N ALA A 523 -3.67 -13.27 -10.80
CA ALA A 523 -3.61 -14.71 -10.63
C ALA A 523 -2.58 -15.38 -11.57
N ARG A 524 -2.58 -15.00 -12.85
CA ARG A 524 -1.64 -15.49 -13.85
C ARG A 524 -0.19 -15.25 -13.45
N ARG A 525 0.14 -14.07 -12.90
CA ARG A 525 1.49 -13.80 -12.42
C ARG A 525 1.98 -14.83 -11.40
N ILE A 526 1.10 -15.26 -10.50
CA ILE A 526 1.43 -16.28 -9.48
C ILE A 526 1.44 -17.68 -10.08
N LEU A 527 0.42 -18.03 -10.85
CA LEU A 527 0.29 -19.33 -11.48
C LEU A 527 1.46 -19.61 -12.44
N ASP A 528 1.77 -18.66 -13.34
CA ASP A 528 2.87 -18.78 -14.29
C ASP A 528 4.22 -18.91 -13.56
N GLY A 529 4.44 -18.11 -12.49
CA GLY A 529 5.63 -18.22 -11.64
C GLY A 529 5.76 -19.55 -10.90
N ALA A 530 4.64 -20.22 -10.64
CA ALA A 530 4.59 -21.57 -10.05
C ALA A 530 4.65 -22.72 -11.08
N GLY A 531 4.69 -22.40 -12.38
CA GLY A 531 4.61 -23.40 -13.46
C GLY A 531 3.24 -24.08 -13.55
N CYS A 532 2.17 -23.36 -13.16
CA CYS A 532 0.78 -23.81 -13.17
C CYS A 532 0.03 -23.14 -14.33
N ALA A 533 -0.36 -23.90 -15.34
CA ALA A 533 -1.08 -23.37 -16.49
C ALA A 533 -2.54 -23.02 -16.12
N LEU A 534 -3.01 -21.84 -16.49
CA LEU A 534 -4.44 -21.54 -16.48
C LEU A 534 -5.07 -22.15 -17.73
N ILE A 535 -5.90 -23.18 -17.54
CA ILE A 535 -6.39 -24.04 -18.66
C ILE A 535 -7.88 -23.87 -18.96
N GLY A 536 -8.60 -23.04 -18.20
CA GLY A 536 -10.02 -22.81 -18.38
C GLY A 536 -10.67 -22.20 -17.15
N GLY A 537 -11.99 -22.30 -17.10
CA GLY A 537 -12.73 -21.82 -15.94
C GLY A 537 -14.16 -21.44 -16.24
N HIS A 538 -14.77 -20.73 -15.29
CA HIS A 538 -16.12 -20.18 -15.40
C HIS A 538 -16.13 -18.73 -14.89
N SER A 539 -16.83 -17.86 -15.62
CA SER A 539 -17.04 -16.48 -15.19
C SER A 539 -18.54 -16.14 -15.16
N GLY A 540 -18.98 -15.52 -14.08
CA GLY A 540 -20.36 -15.14 -13.85
C GLY A 540 -20.50 -13.75 -13.26
N GLU A 541 -21.74 -13.24 -13.29
CA GLU A 541 -22.11 -12.02 -12.59
C GLU A 541 -22.66 -12.36 -11.20
N GLY A 542 -22.36 -11.49 -10.23
CA GLY A 542 -22.85 -11.64 -8.86
C GLY A 542 -22.90 -10.31 -8.11
N PRO A 543 -23.41 -10.31 -6.88
CA PRO A 543 -23.52 -9.08 -6.09
C PRO A 543 -22.17 -8.55 -5.60
N GLU A 544 -21.17 -9.40 -5.48
CA GLU A 544 -19.82 -9.09 -5.01
C GLU A 544 -18.80 -9.83 -5.88
N ALA A 545 -17.61 -9.24 -6.02
CA ALA A 545 -16.51 -9.91 -6.70
C ALA A 545 -16.04 -11.12 -5.87
N ALA A 546 -15.75 -12.22 -6.57
CA ALA A 546 -15.19 -13.42 -5.97
C ALA A 546 -14.27 -14.10 -6.98
N LEU A 547 -13.27 -14.81 -6.48
CA LEU A 547 -12.32 -15.55 -7.30
C LEU A 547 -11.84 -16.78 -6.53
N GLY A 548 -11.64 -17.84 -7.25
CA GLY A 548 -11.03 -19.06 -6.76
C GLY A 548 -10.57 -19.94 -7.90
N PHE A 549 -9.97 -21.05 -7.55
CA PHE A 549 -9.38 -21.97 -8.52
C PHE A 549 -9.62 -23.40 -8.10
N SER A 550 -9.96 -24.25 -9.08
CA SER A 550 -9.69 -25.67 -8.97
C SER A 550 -8.29 -25.88 -9.49
N VAL A 551 -7.40 -26.39 -8.62
CA VAL A 551 -5.97 -26.55 -8.92
C VAL A 551 -5.57 -28.01 -8.94
N ASN A 552 -4.67 -28.33 -9.86
CA ASN A 552 -4.07 -29.64 -9.98
C ASN A 552 -2.56 -29.54 -9.72
N GLY A 553 -2.02 -30.55 -9.01
CA GLY A 553 -0.59 -30.73 -8.81
C GLY A 553 -0.17 -32.18 -9.12
N LEU A 554 1.09 -32.37 -9.43
CA LEU A 554 1.69 -33.67 -9.70
C LEU A 554 2.73 -34.01 -8.64
N VAL A 555 2.68 -35.23 -8.13
CA VAL A 555 3.63 -35.74 -7.13
C VAL A 555 3.85 -37.25 -7.33
N VAL A 556 5.05 -37.74 -7.02
CA VAL A 556 5.25 -39.21 -6.88
C VAL A 556 4.49 -39.66 -5.64
N ALA A 557 3.56 -40.58 -5.78
CA ALA A 557 2.59 -40.97 -4.74
C ALA A 557 3.22 -41.31 -3.38
N SER A 558 4.39 -41.96 -3.39
CA SER A 558 5.15 -42.33 -2.18
C SER A 558 5.88 -41.14 -1.50
N GLN A 559 5.98 -40.00 -2.18
CA GLN A 559 6.65 -38.78 -1.70
C GLN A 559 5.67 -37.69 -1.27
N ALA A 560 4.36 -37.93 -1.43
CA ALA A 560 3.34 -36.98 -1.05
C ALA A 560 3.34 -36.75 0.47
N LEU A 561 3.53 -35.50 0.88
CA LEU A 561 3.39 -35.10 2.27
C LEU A 561 1.93 -35.20 2.71
N ARG A 562 1.72 -35.44 3.99
CA ARG A 562 0.38 -35.59 4.60
C ARG A 562 0.31 -34.78 5.89
N LYS A 563 -0.90 -34.55 6.38
CA LYS A 563 -1.13 -33.95 7.71
C LYS A 563 -0.61 -34.84 8.84
N GLY A 564 -0.79 -36.17 8.72
CA GLY A 564 -0.28 -37.15 9.68
C GLY A 564 1.17 -37.55 9.40
N GLY A 565 1.81 -38.13 10.42
CA GLY A 565 3.20 -38.58 10.33
C GLY A 565 4.16 -37.83 11.26
N LEU A 566 3.63 -37.06 12.21
CA LEU A 566 4.41 -36.43 13.27
C LEU A 566 5.19 -37.48 14.06
N LYS A 567 6.48 -37.23 14.34
CA LYS A 567 7.33 -38.13 15.12
C LYS A 567 7.88 -37.44 16.36
N PRO A 568 7.93 -38.11 17.52
CA PRO A 568 8.59 -37.57 18.69
C PRO A 568 10.04 -37.19 18.40
N GLY A 569 10.44 -35.99 18.81
CA GLY A 569 11.75 -35.41 18.53
C GLY A 569 11.76 -34.43 17.36
N ASP A 570 10.76 -34.45 16.49
CA ASP A 570 10.67 -33.50 15.37
C ASP A 570 10.53 -32.06 15.87
N ARG A 571 11.03 -31.13 15.06
CA ARG A 571 10.79 -29.69 15.21
C ARG A 571 9.55 -29.29 14.41
N LEU A 572 8.65 -28.55 15.04
CA LEU A 572 7.51 -27.92 14.37
C LEU A 572 7.95 -26.56 13.81
N VAL A 573 7.76 -26.36 12.52
CA VAL A 573 8.13 -25.12 11.82
C VAL A 573 6.95 -24.47 11.12
N LEU A 574 6.95 -23.13 11.04
CA LEU A 574 5.95 -22.33 10.33
C LEU A 574 6.68 -21.43 9.32
N THR A 575 6.14 -21.32 8.10
CA THR A 575 6.84 -20.63 6.99
C THR A 575 6.39 -19.18 6.74
N LYS A 576 5.29 -18.73 7.32
CA LYS A 576 4.81 -17.33 7.23
C LYS A 576 4.30 -16.85 8.59
N PRO A 577 4.36 -15.53 8.85
CA PRO A 577 3.81 -14.96 10.07
C PRO A 577 2.27 -15.03 10.11
N LEU A 578 1.73 -15.01 11.33
CA LEU A 578 0.29 -15.05 11.63
C LEU A 578 -0.27 -13.64 11.80
N GLY A 579 -1.60 -13.48 11.64
CA GLY A 579 -2.31 -12.24 11.94
C GLY A 579 -3.09 -11.65 10.77
N THR A 580 -3.21 -12.35 9.62
CA THR A 580 -3.94 -11.85 8.45
C THR A 580 -5.42 -11.64 8.77
N GLY A 581 -6.04 -12.53 9.54
CA GLY A 581 -7.46 -12.47 9.89
C GLY A 581 -7.81 -11.22 10.68
N VAL A 582 -7.09 -10.94 11.77
CA VAL A 582 -7.34 -9.75 12.60
C VAL A 582 -7.04 -8.45 11.88
N ILE A 583 -5.98 -8.41 11.04
CA ILE A 583 -5.61 -7.22 10.26
C ILE A 583 -6.73 -6.86 9.28
N PHE A 584 -7.23 -7.83 8.51
CA PHE A 584 -8.31 -7.56 7.54
C PHE A 584 -9.67 -7.35 8.21
N ALA A 585 -9.95 -7.98 9.34
CA ALA A 585 -11.14 -7.67 10.14
C ALA A 585 -11.15 -6.21 10.65
N ALA A 586 -9.99 -5.69 11.01
CA ALA A 586 -9.82 -4.28 11.38
C ALA A 586 -9.82 -3.35 10.14
N ALA A 587 -9.23 -3.79 9.02
CA ALA A 587 -9.21 -3.03 7.77
C ALA A 587 -10.63 -2.77 7.23
N MET A 588 -11.51 -3.78 7.24
CA MET A 588 -12.92 -3.65 6.87
C MET A 588 -13.69 -2.61 7.71
N ARG A 589 -13.20 -2.30 8.93
CA ARG A 589 -13.75 -1.28 9.83
C ARG A 589 -12.97 0.05 9.73
N GLY A 590 -12.00 0.18 8.83
CA GLY A 590 -11.15 1.37 8.67
C GLY A 590 -10.20 1.60 9.87
N MET A 591 -9.86 0.55 10.63
CA MET A 591 -9.06 0.66 11.86
C MET A 591 -7.63 0.14 11.72
N ALA A 592 -7.34 -0.75 10.77
CA ALA A 592 -5.97 -1.17 10.48
C ALA A 592 -5.19 -0.04 9.80
N LYS A 593 -3.92 0.12 10.18
CA LYS A 593 -3.01 1.06 9.51
C LYS A 593 -2.61 0.53 8.13
N ALA A 594 -2.46 1.42 7.15
CA ALA A 594 -2.08 1.03 5.79
C ALA A 594 -0.82 0.16 5.74
N ARG A 595 0.21 0.48 6.51
CA ARG A 595 1.45 -0.31 6.59
C ARG A 595 1.26 -1.72 7.15
N TRP A 596 0.27 -1.96 8.01
CA TRP A 596 -0.07 -3.30 8.51
C TRP A 596 -0.76 -4.12 7.42
N ILE A 597 -1.71 -3.47 6.71
CA ILE A 597 -2.38 -4.07 5.55
C ILE A 597 -1.35 -4.45 4.48
N GLU A 598 -0.40 -3.55 4.18
CA GLU A 598 0.66 -3.80 3.21
C GLU A 598 1.56 -4.99 3.60
N SER A 599 1.98 -5.05 4.88
CA SER A 599 2.76 -6.19 5.38
C SER A 599 1.99 -7.51 5.29
N ALA A 600 0.69 -7.49 5.58
CA ALA A 600 -0.16 -8.67 5.44
C ALA A 600 -0.31 -9.07 3.97
N LEU A 601 -0.59 -8.13 3.06
CA LEU A 601 -0.68 -8.39 1.63
C LEU A 601 0.64 -8.92 1.05
N ALA A 602 1.77 -8.36 1.45
CA ALA A 602 3.09 -8.84 1.04
C ALA A 602 3.30 -10.31 1.42
N SER A 603 2.95 -10.68 2.66
CA SER A 603 3.01 -12.08 3.12
C SER A 603 2.04 -12.98 2.36
N MET A 604 0.80 -12.54 2.13
CA MET A 604 -0.23 -13.34 1.44
C MET A 604 0.09 -13.54 -0.03
N ARG A 605 0.70 -12.58 -0.70
CA ARG A 605 1.11 -12.63 -2.10
C ARG A 605 2.39 -13.42 -2.34
N MET A 606 3.12 -13.76 -1.28
CA MET A 606 4.34 -14.58 -1.38
C MET A 606 3.97 -16.04 -1.59
N PRO A 607 4.38 -16.67 -2.72
CA PRO A 607 4.13 -18.09 -2.97
C PRO A 607 4.88 -18.98 -1.97
N SER A 608 4.25 -20.08 -1.53
CA SER A 608 4.88 -21.06 -0.62
C SER A 608 5.70 -22.14 -1.34
N GLY A 609 5.90 -22.04 -2.66
CA GLY A 609 6.58 -23.06 -3.45
C GLY A 609 8.03 -23.30 -3.06
N ASP A 610 8.81 -22.24 -2.80
CA ASP A 610 10.21 -22.37 -2.34
C ASP A 610 10.29 -23.02 -0.97
N ALA A 611 9.41 -22.61 -0.04
CA ALA A 611 9.30 -23.19 1.28
C ALA A 611 8.91 -24.69 1.20
N ALA A 612 7.95 -25.04 0.36
CA ALA A 612 7.53 -26.44 0.15
C ALA A 612 8.69 -27.31 -0.36
N ARG A 613 9.43 -26.82 -1.36
CA ARG A 613 10.63 -27.54 -1.86
C ARG A 613 11.70 -27.71 -0.76
N ALA A 614 11.93 -26.67 0.02
CA ALA A 614 12.88 -26.73 1.13
C ALA A 614 12.42 -27.71 2.23
N LEU A 615 11.12 -27.78 2.55
CA LEU A 615 10.55 -28.74 3.49
C LEU A 615 10.73 -30.20 2.99
N VAL A 616 10.43 -30.45 1.73
CA VAL A 616 10.63 -31.80 1.12
C VAL A 616 12.12 -32.17 1.14
N ALA A 617 13.01 -31.26 0.76
CA ALA A 617 14.46 -31.49 0.77
C ALA A 617 15.01 -31.73 2.19
N ALA A 618 14.43 -31.09 3.21
CA ALA A 618 14.77 -31.27 4.60
C ALA A 618 14.17 -32.56 5.22
N GLY A 619 13.43 -33.35 4.46
CA GLY A 619 12.84 -34.60 4.90
C GLY A 619 11.64 -34.44 5.82
N ALA A 620 10.78 -33.47 5.55
CA ALA A 620 9.55 -33.24 6.33
C ALA A 620 8.72 -34.53 6.46
N HIS A 621 8.30 -34.85 7.69
CA HIS A 621 7.49 -36.02 7.97
C HIS A 621 5.99 -35.75 7.83
N ALA A 622 5.56 -34.51 8.08
CA ALA A 622 4.17 -34.07 7.95
C ALA A 622 4.13 -32.60 7.55
N CYS A 623 3.09 -32.23 6.82
CA CYS A 623 2.86 -30.85 6.40
C CYS A 623 1.37 -30.57 6.20
N THR A 624 0.96 -29.32 6.49
CA THR A 624 -0.34 -28.72 6.13
C THR A 624 -0.13 -27.23 5.88
N ASP A 625 -1.01 -26.59 5.16
CA ASP A 625 -1.09 -25.11 5.15
C ASP A 625 -1.92 -24.60 6.32
N VAL A 626 -1.70 -23.35 6.72
CA VAL A 626 -2.44 -22.72 7.82
C VAL A 626 -3.42 -21.71 7.23
N THR A 627 -4.71 -22.04 7.26
CA THR A 627 -5.76 -21.23 6.65
C THR A 627 -6.92 -20.92 7.62
N GLY A 628 -8.16 -21.14 7.23
CA GLY A 628 -9.36 -20.70 7.94
C GLY A 628 -9.51 -21.17 9.38
N PHE A 629 -8.96 -22.33 9.74
CA PHE A 629 -9.06 -22.89 11.12
C PHE A 629 -8.00 -22.33 12.09
N GLY A 630 -7.08 -21.50 11.59
CA GLY A 630 -5.98 -20.97 12.39
C GLY A 630 -4.93 -22.00 12.76
N LEU A 631 -3.84 -21.57 13.38
CA LEU A 631 -2.73 -22.44 13.75
C LEU A 631 -3.18 -23.61 14.63
N ALA A 632 -3.96 -23.33 15.68
CA ALA A 632 -4.41 -24.37 16.63
C ALA A 632 -5.30 -25.43 15.97
N GLY A 633 -6.18 -25.03 15.06
CA GLY A 633 -7.07 -25.93 14.34
C GLY A 633 -6.29 -26.89 13.43
N HIS A 634 -5.39 -26.36 12.60
CA HIS A 634 -4.58 -27.20 11.71
C HIS A 634 -3.58 -28.08 12.47
N LEU A 635 -2.96 -27.58 13.54
CA LEU A 635 -2.10 -28.40 14.39
C LEU A 635 -2.87 -29.54 15.06
N ALA A 636 -4.11 -29.28 15.53
CA ALA A 636 -4.98 -30.32 16.07
C ALA A 636 -5.34 -31.39 15.03
N GLU A 637 -5.48 -31.02 13.74
CA GLU A 637 -5.68 -31.98 12.65
C GLU A 637 -4.44 -32.84 12.45
N MET A 638 -3.25 -32.26 12.44
CA MET A 638 -1.98 -33.00 12.30
C MET A 638 -1.78 -33.99 13.46
N ILE A 639 -2.07 -33.59 14.69
CA ILE A 639 -1.98 -34.46 15.87
C ILE A 639 -2.97 -35.62 15.77
N ARG A 640 -4.24 -35.35 15.40
CA ARG A 640 -5.26 -36.42 15.22
C ARG A 640 -4.93 -37.42 14.12
N ALA A 641 -4.22 -36.96 13.09
CA ALA A 641 -3.79 -37.82 11.98
C ALA A 641 -2.48 -38.55 12.27
N SER A 642 -1.92 -38.40 13.48
CA SER A 642 -0.64 -39.03 13.88
C SER A 642 -0.85 -39.89 15.13
N ASP A 643 0.01 -40.90 15.30
CA ASP A 643 -0.10 -41.84 16.40
C ASP A 643 0.69 -41.38 17.64
N ASN A 644 0.00 -41.34 18.77
CA ASN A 644 0.59 -41.16 20.12
C ASN A 644 1.58 -39.99 20.27
N VAL A 645 1.22 -38.82 19.72
CA VAL A 645 2.04 -37.60 19.77
C VAL A 645 1.31 -36.46 20.46
N MET A 646 2.09 -35.53 20.97
CA MET A 646 1.68 -34.19 21.45
C MET A 646 2.71 -33.17 20.96
N VAL A 647 2.39 -31.90 21.11
CA VAL A 647 3.25 -30.79 20.68
C VAL A 647 3.47 -29.78 21.79
N ASP A 648 4.72 -29.52 22.11
CA ASP A 648 5.13 -28.37 22.92
C ASP A 648 5.19 -27.16 21.96
N LEU A 649 4.25 -26.23 22.09
CA LEU A 649 4.15 -25.02 21.27
C LEU A 649 4.73 -23.81 22.00
N HIS A 650 5.75 -23.20 21.45
CA HIS A 650 6.47 -22.06 22.03
C HIS A 650 5.81 -20.76 21.58
N LEU A 651 5.05 -20.10 22.49
CA LEU A 651 4.29 -18.89 22.15
C LEU A 651 5.18 -17.73 21.68
N ASP A 652 6.29 -17.50 22.39
CA ASP A 652 7.21 -16.39 22.08
C ASP A 652 7.96 -16.57 20.77
N SER A 653 7.99 -17.79 20.22
CA SER A 653 8.62 -18.09 18.93
C SER A 653 7.68 -17.93 17.73
N LEU A 654 6.39 -17.61 17.95
CA LEU A 654 5.45 -17.45 16.84
C LEU A 654 5.78 -16.20 16.02
N PRO A 655 5.98 -16.32 14.70
CA PRO A 655 6.17 -15.16 13.84
C PRO A 655 4.83 -14.41 13.67
N VAL A 656 4.87 -13.09 13.83
CA VAL A 656 3.67 -12.24 13.88
C VAL A 656 3.76 -11.09 12.90
N LEU A 657 2.69 -10.83 12.19
CA LEU A 657 2.54 -9.65 11.35
C LEU A 657 2.47 -8.36 12.19
N PRO A 658 3.14 -7.29 11.76
CA PRO A 658 3.06 -5.99 12.43
C PRO A 658 1.61 -5.54 12.61
N GLY A 659 1.26 -5.10 13.82
CA GLY A 659 -0.07 -4.60 14.17
C GLY A 659 -1.07 -5.66 14.60
N ALA A 660 -0.82 -6.96 14.44
CA ALA A 660 -1.78 -8.00 14.80
C ALA A 660 -2.04 -8.02 16.32
N ILE A 661 -1.00 -7.96 17.14
CA ILE A 661 -1.10 -7.93 18.60
C ILE A 661 -1.83 -6.67 19.08
N GLU A 662 -1.48 -5.51 18.52
CA GLU A 662 -2.09 -4.23 18.86
C GLU A 662 -3.59 -4.22 18.52
N LEU A 663 -3.99 -4.86 17.42
CA LEU A 663 -5.39 -4.96 17.02
C LEU A 663 -6.17 -5.92 17.94
N PHE A 664 -5.59 -7.06 18.33
CA PHE A 664 -6.20 -7.92 19.35
C PHE A 664 -6.37 -7.19 20.69
N ALA A 665 -5.37 -6.43 21.12
CA ALA A 665 -5.46 -5.63 22.36
C ALA A 665 -6.57 -4.57 22.29
N GLN A 666 -6.94 -4.10 21.10
CA GLN A 666 -8.06 -3.19 20.85
C GLN A 666 -9.41 -3.92 20.69
N GLY A 667 -9.44 -5.24 20.80
CA GLY A 667 -10.66 -6.05 20.70
C GLY A 667 -11.11 -6.40 19.29
N PHE A 668 -10.24 -6.22 18.27
CA PHE A 668 -10.54 -6.69 16.92
C PHE A 668 -10.31 -8.20 16.80
N ALA A 669 -11.17 -8.84 16.03
CA ALA A 669 -11.07 -10.25 15.69
C ALA A 669 -11.82 -10.54 14.39
N SER A 670 -11.39 -11.56 13.66
CA SER A 670 -12.13 -12.11 12.52
C SER A 670 -13.45 -12.72 12.98
N SER A 671 -14.49 -12.66 12.14
CA SER A 671 -15.79 -13.28 12.40
C SER A 671 -15.72 -14.82 12.58
N LEU A 672 -14.68 -15.46 12.03
CA LEU A 672 -14.48 -16.90 12.16
C LEU A 672 -13.75 -17.30 13.47
N GLN A 673 -13.02 -16.38 14.10
CA GLN A 673 -12.23 -16.67 15.31
C GLN A 673 -13.06 -17.28 16.46
N PRO A 674 -14.31 -16.83 16.78
CA PRO A 674 -15.14 -17.46 17.81
C PRO A 674 -15.42 -18.94 17.54
N THR A 675 -15.54 -19.33 16.27
CA THR A 675 -15.70 -20.74 15.89
C THR A 675 -14.39 -21.51 16.08
N ASN A 676 -13.25 -20.92 15.75
CA ASN A 676 -11.93 -21.52 15.90
C ASN A 676 -11.53 -21.73 17.37
N LEU A 677 -12.08 -20.95 18.31
CA LEU A 677 -11.90 -21.18 19.76
C LEU A 677 -12.32 -22.58 20.22
N ARG A 678 -13.06 -23.34 19.40
CA ARG A 678 -13.35 -24.77 19.66
C ARG A 678 -12.07 -25.60 19.80
N ALA A 679 -10.98 -25.23 19.13
CA ALA A 679 -9.70 -25.94 19.26
C ALA A 679 -9.07 -25.76 20.65
N ARG A 680 -9.61 -24.90 21.52
CA ARG A 680 -9.11 -24.67 22.89
C ARG A 680 -9.11 -25.95 23.73
N HIS A 681 -10.04 -26.87 23.50
CA HIS A 681 -10.18 -28.09 24.28
C HIS A 681 -9.04 -29.10 24.11
N VAL A 682 -8.22 -28.94 23.05
CA VAL A 682 -7.02 -29.77 22.80
C VAL A 682 -5.72 -29.07 23.20
N ILE A 683 -5.81 -27.95 23.93
CA ILE A 683 -4.68 -27.14 24.35
C ILE A 683 -4.56 -27.11 25.88
N ASP A 684 -3.45 -27.63 26.38
CA ASP A 684 -3.10 -27.57 27.82
C ASP A 684 -2.26 -26.34 28.12
N GLY A 685 -2.41 -25.80 29.33
CA GLY A 685 -1.67 -24.64 29.79
C GLY A 685 -2.32 -23.29 29.47
N MET A 686 -3.54 -23.27 28.92
CA MET A 686 -4.26 -22.03 28.61
C MET A 686 -4.47 -21.13 29.85
N ASP A 687 -4.69 -21.70 31.04
CA ASP A 687 -4.88 -20.92 32.26
C ASP A 687 -3.58 -20.25 32.73
N ARG A 688 -2.44 -20.92 32.53
CA ARG A 688 -1.09 -20.36 32.82
C ARG A 688 -0.71 -19.26 31.82
N ALA A 689 -1.17 -19.40 30.59
CA ALA A 689 -0.96 -18.42 29.51
C ALA A 689 -2.08 -17.37 29.44
N ALA A 690 -3.01 -17.35 30.42
CA ALA A 690 -4.13 -16.41 30.43
C ALA A 690 -3.62 -14.97 30.41
N GLY A 691 -4.02 -14.19 29.41
CA GLY A 691 -3.54 -12.81 29.20
C GLY A 691 -2.26 -12.68 28.34
N HIS A 692 -1.64 -13.79 27.92
CA HIS A 692 -0.51 -13.71 26.99
C HIS A 692 -0.96 -13.19 25.62
N ALA A 693 -0.25 -12.19 25.12
CA ALA A 693 -0.64 -11.44 23.90
C ALA A 693 -0.73 -12.31 22.64
N MET A 694 0.00 -13.44 22.59
CA MET A 694 0.02 -14.37 21.47
C MET A 694 -1.15 -15.35 21.42
N ILE A 695 -1.90 -15.53 22.50
CA ILE A 695 -3.00 -16.51 22.56
C ILE A 695 -4.06 -16.30 21.48
N PRO A 696 -4.54 -15.08 21.20
CA PRO A 696 -5.54 -14.88 20.14
C PRO A 696 -5.07 -15.31 18.75
N LEU A 697 -3.77 -15.23 18.47
CA LEU A 697 -3.18 -15.62 17.17
C LEU A 697 -3.35 -17.09 16.85
N LEU A 698 -3.40 -17.97 17.87
CA LEU A 698 -3.60 -19.41 17.69
C LEU A 698 -4.89 -19.73 16.96
N PHE A 699 -5.91 -18.89 17.12
CA PHE A 699 -7.27 -19.08 16.60
C PHE A 699 -7.59 -18.11 15.44
N ASP A 700 -6.66 -17.23 15.07
CA ASP A 700 -6.85 -16.27 13.99
C ASP A 700 -6.87 -17.00 12.64
N PRO A 701 -7.94 -16.90 11.84
CA PRO A 701 -7.95 -17.49 10.51
C PRO A 701 -6.92 -16.80 9.61
N GLN A 702 -6.22 -17.57 8.77
CA GLN A 702 -5.28 -17.03 7.84
C GLN A 702 -5.82 -17.14 6.41
N THR A 703 -5.56 -16.15 5.57
CA THR A 703 -5.74 -16.23 4.11
C THR A 703 -4.38 -16.27 3.45
N ALA A 704 -4.13 -17.25 2.58
CA ALA A 704 -2.83 -17.50 1.98
C ALA A 704 -1.69 -17.58 3.03
N GLY A 705 -1.95 -18.30 4.12
CA GLY A 705 -1.03 -18.50 5.23
C GLY A 705 0.20 -19.32 4.87
N GLY A 706 1.03 -19.60 5.87
CA GLY A 706 2.24 -20.40 5.71
C GLY A 706 1.99 -21.91 5.78
N LEU A 707 3.02 -22.67 5.45
CA LEU A 707 3.06 -24.10 5.68
C LEU A 707 3.50 -24.40 7.13
N LEU A 708 2.79 -25.32 7.76
CA LEU A 708 3.09 -25.87 9.07
C LEU A 708 3.63 -27.28 8.88
N ALA A 709 4.87 -27.53 9.27
CA ALA A 709 5.51 -28.81 9.00
C ALA A 709 6.32 -29.33 10.18
N ALA A 710 6.47 -30.67 10.21
CA ALA A 710 7.34 -31.37 11.16
C ALA A 710 8.62 -31.82 10.45
N LEU A 711 9.75 -31.39 10.96
CA LEU A 711 11.09 -31.71 10.44
C LEU A 711 11.89 -32.57 11.42
N PRO A 712 12.76 -33.49 10.95
CA PRO A 712 13.73 -34.15 11.79
C PRO A 712 14.54 -33.17 12.67
N ALA A 713 14.92 -33.58 13.86
CA ALA A 713 15.62 -32.71 14.83
C ALA A 713 16.93 -32.13 14.30
N ASP A 714 17.62 -32.87 13.42
CA ASP A 714 18.90 -32.51 12.81
C ASP A 714 18.78 -31.82 11.45
N ALA A 715 17.55 -31.65 10.91
CA ALA A 715 17.33 -30.99 9.63
C ALA A 715 17.79 -29.53 9.67
N SER A 716 18.44 -29.04 8.62
CA SER A 716 18.78 -27.63 8.49
C SER A 716 17.53 -26.78 8.21
N LEU A 717 17.36 -25.69 8.95
CA LEU A 717 16.27 -24.73 8.70
C LEU A 717 16.74 -23.68 7.69
N SER A 718 15.89 -23.40 6.71
CA SER A 718 16.08 -22.26 5.80
C SER A 718 15.53 -20.98 6.43
N ASP A 719 15.90 -19.83 5.87
CA ASP A 719 15.44 -18.50 6.31
C ASP A 719 13.91 -18.32 6.25
N HIS A 720 13.21 -19.22 5.52
CA HIS A 720 11.75 -19.22 5.42
C HIS A 720 11.07 -20.06 6.50
N MET A 721 11.80 -20.61 7.47
CA MET A 721 11.26 -21.53 8.48
C MET A 721 11.52 -21.01 9.89
N THR A 722 10.45 -20.73 10.60
CA THR A 722 10.52 -20.37 12.03
C THR A 722 10.20 -21.60 12.87
N HIS A 723 11.12 -22.00 13.76
CA HIS A 723 10.89 -23.06 14.74
C HIS A 723 9.93 -22.58 15.81
N ILE A 724 8.74 -23.19 15.90
CA ILE A 724 7.67 -22.74 16.81
C ILE A 724 7.29 -23.80 17.86
N GLY A 725 7.87 -24.99 17.83
CA GLY A 725 7.54 -26.03 18.78
C GLY A 725 8.27 -27.35 18.54
N THR A 726 8.05 -28.30 19.43
CA THR A 726 8.68 -29.62 19.37
C THR A 726 7.62 -30.71 19.56
N ILE A 727 7.70 -31.75 18.70
CA ILE A 727 6.83 -32.93 18.82
C ILE A 727 7.37 -33.85 19.92
N LYS A 728 6.49 -34.33 20.79
CA LYS A 728 6.79 -35.23 21.90
C LYS A 728 5.93 -36.48 21.84
N SER A 729 6.36 -37.54 22.51
CA SER A 729 5.48 -38.66 22.82
C SER A 729 4.35 -38.17 23.73
N ARG A 730 3.13 -38.68 23.53
CA ARG A 730 1.97 -38.24 24.29
C ARG A 730 2.10 -38.64 25.75
N GLU A 731 1.86 -37.70 26.66
CA GLU A 731 1.78 -37.91 28.10
C GLU A 731 0.31 -38.17 28.48
N GLU A 732 0.05 -38.97 29.52
CA GLU A 732 -1.31 -39.40 29.90
C GLU A 732 -2.24 -38.21 30.24
N CYS A 733 -1.71 -37.09 30.70
CA CYS A 733 -2.47 -35.91 31.10
C CYS A 733 -2.54 -34.79 30.09
N VAL A 734 -2.01 -34.96 28.84
CA VAL A 734 -1.94 -33.89 27.83
C VAL A 734 -2.90 -34.18 26.68
N THR A 735 -3.77 -33.23 26.38
CA THR A 735 -4.84 -33.39 25.36
C THR A 735 -4.33 -33.32 23.92
N GLY A 736 -3.19 -32.71 23.68
CA GLY A 736 -2.59 -32.65 22.35
C GLY A 736 -1.56 -31.54 22.15
N ILE A 737 -1.87 -30.31 22.49
CA ILE A 737 -0.98 -29.16 22.39
C ILE A 737 -0.67 -28.66 23.80
N ARG A 738 0.58 -28.58 24.19
CA ARG A 738 1.02 -27.97 25.46
C ARG A 738 1.67 -26.61 25.16
N ILE A 739 1.16 -25.56 25.79
CA ILE A 739 1.76 -24.23 25.68
C ILE A 739 3.01 -24.14 26.53
N VAL A 740 4.09 -23.65 25.92
CA VAL A 740 5.37 -23.26 26.52
C VAL A 740 5.54 -21.75 26.31
N ILE A 741 5.77 -21.03 27.42
CA ILE A 741 6.00 -19.58 27.42
C ILE A 741 7.52 -19.35 27.53
#